data_4f5eed0281a353f1d04bfa772ce6d08b
#
_entry.id   4f5eed0281a353f1d04bfa772ce6d08b
#
_cell.length_a   1.000
_cell.length_b   1.000
_cell.length_c   1.000
_cell.angle_alpha   90.00
_cell.angle_beta   90.00
_cell.angle_gamma   90.00
#
_symmetry.space_group_name_H-M   'P 1'
#
loop_
_entity.id
_entity.type
_entity.pdbx_description
1 polymer ?
#
loop_
_entity_poly.entity_id
_entity_poly.type
_entity_poly.pdbx_seq_one_letter_code
_entity_poly.pdbx_strand_id
1 'polypeptide(L)'
;MKPTKSLQLFLLIAFMLASGLNAQVNNKTGYPQKEQKHFYAIEISDVLCGYIEEDVIPIKREEAILIMITDKIIVLQSVLGGEVDMEIKSNKIIDPTSGNYLHLNTDIQQGGLSLGYEIKVDDLSVVYTNKLNGETTNFNITKDIVLDNGSYYTFLINKLPDGTKANDYLFIESMSGEIETRSYTFLGNEKIRLNKKNYQALKFNEVNKKTGLICDLWIDGTTGLMLQRTFLNGRRIYLTSPSVIKKIQVAKMDDILFAKVGTVIQNISGIAYMKIEAKIRTTGEWITPDDLNLPGQEFKGTVKDNLIEGVFEISHSIYDGSGAPDFPCDYSKQPDMEKYLNPENFIESDDPKLINKAHEITQGAENTWEAATRISLWVSKNITYAIPGGLTARKTLDSGNGECGAHSRLVAALCRAVGIPAKFVIGCMYTSTYGGTFGQHAWNEIYMGEAGWIPVDATATEFNFIDSGHLRLGEQTSFNPIEMRIIEYEIREEESTEEVDIPNKSMPYLGAYTGPVSGNTFDVSYKNGSLSVQIPNQIAMPLNPPDDKGMWHSSVSNSLYFSFEMDDSGMAKNMHLHQLIPCPKRSSPESTDETVPLKFRPYLGKYYFAAIANELTVLYQDSILVVKDPTVSQLIRLQPPDKNGKWMDEFNQNGLVFVFDEVGEVTRFNVVSEFILERK
;
A
#
# COMPACT_ATOMS: atom_id res chain seq x y z
N MET A 1 -35.22 -3.76 -17.78
CA MET A 1 -34.22 -4.57 -18.51
C MET A 1 -34.34 -6.00 -18.01
N LYS A 2 -34.41 -6.98 -18.88
CA LYS A 2 -34.52 -8.39 -18.49
C LYS A 2 -33.21 -8.84 -17.90
N PRO A 3 -33.16 -9.60 -16.78
CA PRO A 3 -31.91 -10.11 -16.22
C PRO A 3 -31.24 -11.07 -17.22
N THR A 4 -29.91 -10.98 -17.29
CA THR A 4 -29.13 -11.80 -18.21
C THR A 4 -29.22 -13.28 -17.88
N LYS A 5 -29.16 -14.16 -18.89
CA LYS A 5 -29.31 -15.62 -18.76
C LYS A 5 -28.32 -16.29 -17.79
N SER A 6 -27.21 -15.64 -17.45
CA SER A 6 -26.23 -16.13 -16.47
C SER A 6 -26.75 -16.13 -15.02
N LEU A 7 -27.58 -15.15 -14.66
CA LEU A 7 -28.18 -15.08 -13.32
C LEU A 7 -29.25 -16.15 -13.12
N GLN A 8 -29.95 -16.55 -14.21
CA GLN A 8 -30.99 -17.60 -14.15
C GLN A 8 -30.43 -19.01 -14.03
N LEU A 9 -29.23 -19.29 -14.58
CA LEU A 9 -28.61 -20.62 -14.51
C LEU A 9 -28.04 -20.90 -13.10
N PHE A 10 -27.46 -19.89 -12.42
CA PHE A 10 -26.95 -20.00 -11.05
C PHE A 10 -28.08 -20.24 -10.01
N LEU A 11 -29.24 -19.73 -10.30
CA LEU A 11 -30.43 -19.92 -9.48
C LEU A 11 -31.00 -21.36 -9.54
N LEU A 12 -30.60 -22.16 -10.53
CA LEU A 12 -31.06 -23.55 -10.67
C LEU A 12 -30.19 -24.57 -9.92
N ILE A 13 -28.88 -24.29 -9.71
CA ILE A 13 -27.95 -25.26 -9.12
C ILE A 13 -28.09 -25.33 -7.60
N ALA A 14 -28.47 -24.23 -6.93
CA ALA A 14 -28.80 -24.25 -5.49
C ALA A 14 -30.03 -25.08 -5.12
N PHE A 15 -30.69 -25.66 -6.13
CA PHE A 15 -32.03 -26.26 -6.03
C PHE A 15 -32.03 -27.77 -5.74
N MET A 16 -30.93 -28.48 -5.94
CA MET A 16 -30.94 -29.95 -5.83
C MET A 16 -30.60 -30.50 -4.45
N LEU A 17 -30.22 -29.67 -3.47
CA LEU A 17 -29.77 -30.16 -2.15
C LEU A 17 -30.73 -29.89 -0.98
N ALA A 18 -31.88 -29.25 -1.22
CA ALA A 18 -32.86 -28.99 -0.14
C ALA A 18 -33.86 -30.12 0.13
N SER A 19 -33.74 -31.26 -0.55
CA SER A 19 -34.76 -32.35 -0.48
C SER A 19 -34.41 -33.51 0.47
N GLY A 20 -33.79 -33.24 1.60
CA GLY A 20 -33.50 -34.33 2.51
C GLY A 20 -33.10 -34.00 3.92
N LEU A 21 -33.91 -33.26 4.67
CA LEU A 21 -33.81 -33.29 6.14
C LEU A 21 -35.06 -32.65 6.76
N ASN A 22 -36.13 -33.43 6.91
CA ASN A 22 -37.18 -33.14 7.86
C ASN A 22 -36.69 -33.49 9.27
N ALA A 23 -36.06 -32.55 9.92
CA ALA A 23 -35.88 -32.54 11.35
C ALA A 23 -36.49 -31.23 11.88
N GLN A 24 -37.61 -31.34 12.58
CA GLN A 24 -38.10 -30.24 13.40
C GLN A 24 -37.05 -29.91 14.49
N VAL A 25 -36.17 -29.04 14.19
CA VAL A 25 -35.33 -28.37 15.17
C VAL A 25 -35.92 -26.98 15.38
N ASN A 26 -36.33 -26.69 16.60
CA ASN A 26 -36.70 -25.32 17.05
C ASN A 26 -35.45 -24.41 16.98
N ASN A 27 -34.98 -24.10 15.79
CA ASN A 27 -33.85 -23.22 15.57
C ASN A 27 -34.34 -21.77 15.64
N LYS A 28 -33.96 -21.08 16.69
CA LYS A 28 -33.93 -19.62 16.69
C LYS A 28 -32.81 -19.22 15.72
N THR A 29 -33.16 -18.94 14.49
CA THR A 29 -32.18 -18.62 13.44
C THR A 29 -31.47 -17.28 13.66
N GLY A 30 -31.93 -16.45 14.59
CA GLY A 30 -31.39 -15.10 14.83
C GLY A 30 -31.69 -14.08 13.73
N TYR A 31 -31.94 -14.52 12.52
CA TYR A 31 -32.17 -13.62 11.37
C TYR A 31 -33.61 -13.05 11.36
N PRO A 32 -33.78 -11.80 10.86
CA PRO A 32 -35.08 -11.14 10.81
C PRO A 32 -36.02 -11.81 9.81
N GLN A 33 -37.30 -11.84 10.13
CA GLN A 33 -38.37 -12.35 9.26
C GLN A 33 -38.90 -11.31 8.27
N LYS A 34 -38.47 -10.07 8.41
CA LYS A 34 -38.79 -8.93 7.53
C LYS A 34 -37.54 -8.16 7.22
N GLU A 35 -37.57 -7.42 6.14
CA GLU A 35 -36.49 -6.49 5.79
C GLU A 35 -36.09 -5.62 6.96
N GLN A 36 -34.80 -5.51 7.22
CA GLN A 36 -34.20 -4.65 8.21
C GLN A 36 -33.02 -3.92 7.62
N LYS A 37 -32.78 -2.72 8.11
CA LYS A 37 -31.62 -1.91 7.75
C LYS A 37 -30.85 -1.53 9.00
N HIS A 38 -29.54 -1.80 8.99
CA HIS A 38 -28.61 -1.46 10.07
C HIS A 38 -27.60 -0.43 9.61
N PHE A 39 -27.18 0.41 10.54
CA PHE A 39 -26.09 1.37 10.33
C PHE A 39 -25.07 1.19 11.44
N TYR A 40 -23.81 1.13 11.04
CA TYR A 40 -22.69 1.10 11.98
C TYR A 40 -21.81 2.33 11.76
N ALA A 41 -21.32 2.91 12.85
CA ALA A 41 -20.26 3.90 12.83
C ALA A 41 -18.91 3.20 12.83
N ILE A 42 -17.93 3.75 12.11
CA ILE A 42 -16.53 3.35 12.13
C ILE A 42 -15.72 4.51 12.68
N GLU A 43 -15.05 4.27 13.80
CA GLU A 43 -14.13 5.22 14.43
C GLU A 43 -12.70 4.66 14.37
N ILE A 44 -11.75 5.55 14.12
CA ILE A 44 -10.31 5.27 14.17
C ILE A 44 -9.70 6.38 15.05
N SER A 45 -9.05 6.01 16.15
CA SER A 45 -8.46 6.95 17.12
C SER A 45 -9.45 8.07 17.51
N ASP A 46 -10.67 7.68 17.89
CA ASP A 46 -11.78 8.55 18.29
C ASP A 46 -12.34 9.50 17.20
N VAL A 47 -11.85 9.37 15.97
CA VAL A 47 -12.41 10.08 14.81
C VAL A 47 -13.47 9.21 14.14
N LEU A 48 -14.70 9.70 14.06
CA LEU A 48 -15.76 9.07 13.29
C LEU A 48 -15.47 9.27 11.79
N CYS A 49 -14.86 8.26 11.15
CA CYS A 49 -14.35 8.36 9.79
C CYS A 49 -15.10 7.51 8.76
N GLY A 50 -16.04 6.69 9.20
CA GLY A 50 -16.75 5.84 8.25
C GLY A 50 -18.09 5.33 8.78
N TYR A 51 -18.77 4.61 7.91
CA TYR A 51 -20.01 3.93 8.24
C TYR A 51 -20.18 2.63 7.46
N ILE A 52 -21.00 1.75 7.99
CA ILE A 52 -21.57 0.61 7.28
C ILE A 52 -23.07 0.82 7.17
N GLU A 53 -23.59 0.69 5.96
CA GLU A 53 -25.03 0.59 5.67
C GLU A 53 -25.28 -0.85 5.24
N GLU A 54 -26.12 -1.56 6.01
CA GLU A 54 -26.43 -2.98 5.81
C GLU A 54 -27.92 -3.17 5.61
N ASP A 55 -28.31 -3.76 4.50
CA ASP A 55 -29.69 -4.21 4.23
C ASP A 55 -29.78 -5.72 4.40
N VAL A 56 -30.70 -6.19 5.23
CA VAL A 56 -30.97 -7.61 5.50
C VAL A 56 -32.36 -7.95 5.01
N ILE A 57 -32.44 -8.75 3.93
CA ILE A 57 -33.67 -8.99 3.18
C ILE A 57 -33.97 -10.50 3.13
N PRO A 58 -35.02 -10.97 3.79
CA PRO A 58 -35.51 -12.34 3.60
C PRO A 58 -36.03 -12.55 2.16
N ILE A 59 -35.49 -13.54 1.47
CA ILE A 59 -35.84 -13.92 0.11
C ILE A 59 -36.58 -15.27 0.16
N LYS A 60 -37.83 -15.30 -0.29
CA LYS A 60 -38.56 -16.55 -0.40
C LYS A 60 -38.22 -17.20 -1.74
N ARG A 61 -37.73 -18.45 -1.70
CA ARG A 61 -37.46 -19.28 -2.86
C ARG A 61 -38.18 -20.61 -2.68
N GLU A 62 -39.19 -20.83 -3.48
CA GLU A 62 -40.06 -22.01 -3.40
C GLU A 62 -40.51 -22.29 -1.96
N GLU A 63 -39.98 -23.33 -1.29
CA GLU A 63 -40.30 -23.65 0.11
C GLU A 63 -39.23 -23.14 1.10
N ALA A 64 -38.07 -22.66 0.61
CA ALA A 64 -36.97 -22.18 1.44
C ALA A 64 -36.95 -20.64 1.59
N ILE A 65 -36.60 -20.17 2.78
CA ILE A 65 -36.31 -18.77 3.02
C ILE A 65 -34.79 -18.64 3.09
N LEU A 66 -34.19 -17.81 2.23
CA LEU A 66 -32.82 -17.40 2.29
C LEU A 66 -32.73 -15.95 2.77
N ILE A 67 -31.59 -15.55 3.27
CA ILE A 67 -31.32 -14.16 3.68
C ILE A 67 -30.30 -13.55 2.71
N MET A 68 -30.65 -12.44 2.11
CA MET A 68 -29.71 -11.61 1.36
C MET A 68 -29.25 -10.47 2.27
N ILE A 69 -27.94 -10.30 2.41
CA ILE A 69 -27.32 -9.17 3.09
C ILE A 69 -26.50 -8.39 2.09
N THR A 70 -26.77 -7.10 1.99
CA THR A 70 -25.97 -6.17 1.17
C THR A 70 -25.34 -5.13 2.07
N ASP A 71 -24.02 -4.98 1.97
CA ASP A 71 -23.24 -4.01 2.74
C ASP A 71 -22.67 -2.93 1.83
N LYS A 72 -22.76 -1.71 2.27
CA LYS A 72 -21.97 -0.58 1.76
C LYS A 72 -21.15 0.00 2.90
N ILE A 73 -19.83 -0.06 2.76
CA ILE A 73 -18.89 0.47 3.75
C ILE A 73 -18.14 1.64 3.12
N ILE A 74 -18.11 2.77 3.83
CA ILE A 74 -17.32 3.95 3.45
C ILE A 74 -16.40 4.28 4.60
N VAL A 75 -15.11 4.50 4.31
CA VAL A 75 -14.11 4.99 5.29
C VAL A 75 -13.29 6.09 4.65
N LEU A 76 -13.27 7.26 5.28
CA LEU A 76 -12.51 8.43 4.84
C LEU A 76 -11.19 8.50 5.63
N GLN A 77 -10.07 8.42 4.92
CA GLN A 77 -8.73 8.39 5.53
C GLN A 77 -7.77 9.24 4.72
N SER A 78 -6.74 9.76 5.39
CA SER A 78 -5.59 10.39 4.73
C SER A 78 -4.28 9.90 5.33
N VAL A 79 -3.26 9.76 4.48
CA VAL A 79 -1.89 9.40 4.85
C VAL A 79 -0.96 10.41 4.20
N LEU A 80 -0.11 11.07 4.98
CA LEU A 80 0.83 12.11 4.51
C LEU A 80 0.16 13.18 3.62
N GLY A 81 -1.10 13.52 3.94
CA GLY A 81 -1.91 14.48 3.18
C GLY A 81 -2.57 13.93 1.92
N GLY A 82 -2.27 12.69 1.50
CA GLY A 82 -2.97 12.00 0.41
C GLY A 82 -4.25 11.33 0.91
N GLU A 83 -5.37 11.51 0.20
CA GLU A 83 -6.64 10.82 0.50
C GLU A 83 -6.55 9.36 0.04
N VAL A 84 -6.91 8.45 0.93
CA VAL A 84 -6.93 7.00 0.71
C VAL A 84 -8.28 6.40 1.09
N ASP A 85 -9.33 7.06 0.69
CA ASP A 85 -10.70 6.65 0.97
C ASP A 85 -10.98 5.25 0.46
N MET A 86 -11.81 4.53 1.21
CA MET A 86 -12.20 3.16 0.90
C MET A 86 -13.71 3.04 0.78
N GLU A 87 -14.17 2.44 -0.32
CA GLU A 87 -15.54 1.98 -0.49
C GLU A 87 -15.55 0.46 -0.67
N ILE A 88 -16.34 -0.25 0.14
CA ILE A 88 -16.58 -1.69 -0.01
C ILE A 88 -18.06 -1.90 -0.25
N LYS A 89 -18.39 -2.71 -1.24
CA LYS A 89 -19.75 -3.22 -1.51
C LYS A 89 -19.72 -4.73 -1.47
N SER A 90 -20.55 -5.33 -0.64
CA SER A 90 -20.70 -6.77 -0.60
C SER A 90 -22.15 -7.21 -0.73
N ASN A 91 -22.32 -8.41 -1.24
CA ASN A 91 -23.62 -9.09 -1.35
C ASN A 91 -23.44 -10.54 -0.93
N LYS A 92 -24.20 -10.96 0.08
CA LYS A 92 -24.18 -12.31 0.64
C LYS A 92 -25.54 -12.95 0.52
N ILE A 93 -25.57 -14.24 0.18
CA ILE A 93 -26.77 -15.07 0.25
C ILE A 93 -26.54 -16.14 1.31
N ILE A 94 -27.35 -16.14 2.36
CA ILE A 94 -27.18 -16.96 3.56
C ILE A 94 -28.32 -17.97 3.65
N ASP A 95 -27.99 -19.21 4.00
CA ASP A 95 -28.96 -20.18 4.51
C ASP A 95 -29.17 -19.93 6.02
N PRO A 96 -30.33 -19.44 6.45
CA PRO A 96 -30.57 -19.13 7.86
C PRO A 96 -30.62 -20.39 8.75
N THR A 97 -30.70 -21.59 8.16
CA THR A 97 -30.73 -22.84 8.93
C THR A 97 -29.33 -23.22 9.43
N SER A 98 -28.35 -23.15 8.57
CA SER A 98 -26.94 -23.36 8.92
C SER A 98 -26.28 -22.10 9.47
N GLY A 99 -26.76 -20.93 9.08
CA GLY A 99 -26.15 -19.63 9.34
C GLY A 99 -24.98 -19.32 8.41
N ASN A 100 -24.68 -20.16 7.44
CA ASN A 100 -23.56 -20.00 6.51
C ASN A 100 -24.01 -19.32 5.21
N TYR A 101 -23.10 -18.57 4.56
CA TYR A 101 -23.39 -18.05 3.24
C TYR A 101 -23.19 -19.14 2.16
N LEU A 102 -24.03 -19.06 1.13
CA LEU A 102 -23.93 -19.86 -0.09
C LEU A 102 -23.16 -19.11 -1.18
N HIS A 103 -23.20 -17.80 -1.11
CA HIS A 103 -22.55 -16.92 -2.07
C HIS A 103 -22.14 -15.63 -1.38
N LEU A 104 -20.92 -15.20 -1.63
CA LEU A 104 -20.40 -13.90 -1.22
C LEU A 104 -19.71 -13.25 -2.42
N ASN A 105 -20.09 -12.02 -2.71
CA ASN A 105 -19.48 -11.21 -3.75
C ASN A 105 -19.11 -9.85 -3.17
N THR A 106 -17.83 -9.47 -3.26
CA THR A 106 -17.30 -8.23 -2.68
C THR A 106 -16.53 -7.45 -3.73
N ASP A 107 -16.76 -6.14 -3.76
CA ASP A 107 -16.03 -5.16 -4.56
C ASP A 107 -15.44 -4.11 -3.60
N ILE A 108 -14.17 -3.79 -3.77
CA ILE A 108 -13.41 -2.86 -2.93
C ILE A 108 -12.80 -1.80 -3.85
N GLN A 109 -13.04 -0.53 -3.53
CA GLN A 109 -12.39 0.62 -4.15
C GLN A 109 -11.57 1.33 -3.09
N GLN A 110 -10.28 1.54 -3.33
CA GLN A 110 -9.40 2.27 -2.39
C GLN A 110 -8.33 3.03 -3.17
N GLY A 111 -8.26 4.34 -2.99
CA GLY A 111 -7.23 5.15 -3.62
C GLY A 111 -7.13 4.99 -5.15
N GLY A 112 -8.28 4.83 -5.84
CA GLY A 112 -8.32 4.58 -7.29
C GLY A 112 -8.05 3.13 -7.71
N LEU A 113 -7.85 2.23 -6.75
CA LEU A 113 -7.65 0.78 -6.98
C LEU A 113 -8.96 0.04 -6.85
N SER A 114 -9.18 -0.93 -7.73
CA SER A 114 -10.32 -1.83 -7.71
C SER A 114 -9.85 -3.24 -7.36
N LEU A 115 -10.35 -3.76 -6.25
CA LEU A 115 -10.12 -5.10 -5.75
C LEU A 115 -11.45 -5.80 -5.58
N GLY A 116 -11.42 -7.09 -5.30
CA GLY A 116 -12.61 -7.82 -4.91
C GLY A 116 -12.42 -9.31 -5.02
N TYR A 117 -13.43 -10.02 -4.55
CA TYR A 117 -13.46 -11.48 -4.59
C TYR A 117 -14.90 -11.98 -4.69
N GLU A 118 -15.03 -13.20 -5.20
CA GLU A 118 -16.30 -13.94 -5.21
C GLU A 118 -16.06 -15.32 -4.60
N ILE A 119 -16.93 -15.73 -3.67
CA ILE A 119 -16.90 -17.05 -3.04
C ILE A 119 -18.26 -17.70 -3.27
N LYS A 120 -18.24 -18.91 -3.83
CA LYS A 120 -19.42 -19.75 -4.03
C LYS A 120 -19.24 -21.05 -3.25
N VAL A 121 -20.24 -21.41 -2.48
CA VAL A 121 -20.24 -22.62 -1.66
C VAL A 121 -21.37 -23.53 -2.10
N ASP A 122 -21.02 -24.76 -2.45
CA ASP A 122 -21.96 -25.84 -2.78
C ASP A 122 -21.60 -27.06 -1.92
N ASP A 123 -22.41 -27.33 -0.90
CA ASP A 123 -22.17 -28.30 0.18
C ASP A 123 -20.80 -28.03 0.85
N LEU A 124 -19.80 -28.85 0.56
CA LEU A 124 -18.43 -28.71 1.11
C LEU A 124 -17.43 -28.25 0.05
N SER A 125 -17.85 -27.93 -1.15
CA SER A 125 -17.02 -27.43 -2.22
C SER A 125 -17.06 -25.91 -2.27
N VAL A 126 -15.91 -25.28 -2.35
CA VAL A 126 -15.76 -23.82 -2.44
C VAL A 126 -15.05 -23.46 -3.73
N VAL A 127 -15.62 -22.48 -4.43
CA VAL A 127 -14.99 -21.81 -5.57
C VAL A 127 -14.69 -20.38 -5.15
N TYR A 128 -13.42 -20.08 -4.98
CA TYR A 128 -12.91 -18.74 -4.71
C TYR A 128 -12.40 -18.11 -5.99
N THR A 129 -12.80 -16.88 -6.28
CA THR A 129 -12.31 -16.10 -7.42
C THR A 129 -11.76 -14.77 -6.95
N ASN A 130 -10.48 -14.51 -7.20
CA ASN A 130 -9.86 -13.23 -7.01
C ASN A 130 -10.17 -12.33 -8.22
N LYS A 131 -10.86 -11.20 -8.01
CA LYS A 131 -11.26 -10.30 -9.11
C LYS A 131 -10.12 -9.42 -9.63
N LEU A 132 -9.03 -9.33 -8.89
CA LEU A 132 -7.88 -8.51 -9.29
C LEU A 132 -7.18 -9.11 -10.52
N ASN A 133 -6.97 -10.44 -10.50
CA ASN A 133 -6.28 -11.18 -11.56
C ASN A 133 -7.18 -12.19 -12.30
N GLY A 134 -8.41 -12.41 -11.82
CA GLY A 134 -9.36 -13.36 -12.40
C GLY A 134 -9.08 -14.82 -12.05
N GLU A 135 -8.11 -15.10 -11.18
CA GLU A 135 -7.78 -16.47 -10.77
C GLU A 135 -8.89 -17.09 -9.96
N THR A 136 -9.10 -18.38 -10.21
CA THR A 136 -10.11 -19.18 -9.53
C THR A 136 -9.47 -20.40 -8.88
N THR A 137 -9.67 -20.53 -7.57
CA THR A 137 -9.21 -21.67 -6.77
C THR A 137 -10.40 -22.49 -6.31
N ASN A 138 -10.30 -23.83 -6.45
CA ASN A 138 -11.31 -24.76 -5.98
C ASN A 138 -10.74 -25.59 -4.82
N PHE A 139 -11.45 -25.66 -3.71
CA PHE A 139 -11.05 -26.48 -2.57
C PHE A 139 -12.26 -26.99 -1.78
N ASN A 140 -12.03 -27.99 -0.94
CA ASN A 140 -13.07 -28.51 -0.08
C ASN A 140 -12.90 -28.02 1.35
N ILE A 141 -14.03 -27.74 2.01
CA ILE A 141 -14.11 -27.35 3.41
C ILE A 141 -14.66 -28.49 4.27
N THR A 142 -14.50 -28.36 5.57
CA THR A 142 -15.07 -29.29 6.55
C THR A 142 -16.41 -28.75 7.08
N LYS A 143 -17.25 -29.63 7.67
CA LYS A 143 -18.57 -29.22 8.20
C LYS A 143 -18.52 -28.28 9.40
N ASP A 144 -17.39 -28.17 10.04
CA ASP A 144 -17.13 -27.30 11.21
C ASP A 144 -16.65 -25.90 10.83
N ILE A 145 -16.49 -25.60 9.53
CA ILE A 145 -16.14 -24.25 9.09
C ILE A 145 -17.31 -23.30 9.32
N VAL A 146 -17.00 -22.11 9.81
CA VAL A 146 -17.95 -21.01 9.94
C VAL A 146 -17.70 -20.06 8.78
N LEU A 147 -18.69 -19.91 7.96
CA LEU A 147 -18.65 -18.91 6.91
C LEU A 147 -19.08 -17.57 7.49
N ASP A 148 -18.24 -16.54 7.36
CA ASP A 148 -18.47 -15.21 7.94
C ASP A 148 -19.78 -14.60 7.42
N ASN A 149 -20.73 -14.38 8.32
CA ASN A 149 -22.06 -13.90 8.01
C ASN A 149 -22.21 -12.37 8.14
N GLY A 150 -21.11 -11.64 8.22
CA GLY A 150 -21.13 -10.20 8.44
C GLY A 150 -21.49 -9.83 9.86
N SER A 151 -22.67 -9.21 10.05
CA SER A 151 -23.08 -8.69 11.37
C SER A 151 -23.78 -9.68 12.29
N TYR A 152 -24.03 -10.94 11.85
CA TYR A 152 -24.76 -11.92 12.64
C TYR A 152 -23.87 -13.08 13.10
N TYR A 153 -23.55 -13.12 14.38
CA TYR A 153 -22.73 -14.15 15.04
C TYR A 153 -23.60 -15.27 15.63
N THR A 154 -24.47 -15.86 14.81
CA THR A 154 -25.43 -16.87 15.24
C THR A 154 -24.76 -18.14 15.78
N PHE A 155 -23.59 -18.49 15.28
CA PHE A 155 -22.80 -19.61 15.77
C PHE A 155 -22.35 -19.44 17.24
N LEU A 156 -22.14 -18.20 17.72
CA LEU A 156 -21.78 -17.93 19.11
C LEU A 156 -22.97 -18.05 20.08
N ILE A 157 -24.19 -17.71 19.65
CA ILE A 157 -25.38 -17.85 20.51
C ILE A 157 -25.92 -19.28 20.55
N ASN A 158 -25.75 -20.05 19.48
CA ASN A 158 -26.24 -21.42 19.38
C ASN A 158 -25.40 -22.42 20.22
N LYS A 159 -24.15 -22.09 20.43
CA LYS A 159 -23.19 -22.90 21.16
C LYS A 159 -22.29 -22.02 22.01
N LEU A 160 -22.89 -21.42 23.07
CA LEU A 160 -22.12 -20.60 24.01
C LEU A 160 -20.91 -21.38 24.52
N PRO A 161 -19.71 -20.81 24.46
CA PRO A 161 -18.52 -21.40 25.04
C PRO A 161 -18.73 -21.63 26.53
N ASP A 162 -18.42 -22.83 27.01
CA ASP A 162 -18.52 -23.17 28.42
C ASP A 162 -17.36 -22.53 29.19
N GLY A 163 -17.67 -21.52 29.97
CA GLY A 163 -16.72 -20.84 30.87
C GLY A 163 -15.68 -19.97 30.16
N THR A 164 -14.53 -19.81 30.81
CA THR A 164 -13.41 -18.95 30.34
C THR A 164 -12.51 -19.60 29.30
N LYS A 165 -12.89 -20.73 28.72
CA LYS A 165 -12.11 -21.39 27.67
C LYS A 165 -12.38 -20.78 26.33
N ALA A 166 -11.31 -20.52 25.57
CA ALA A 166 -11.41 -20.13 24.17
C ALA A 166 -11.92 -21.30 23.32
N ASN A 167 -12.84 -21.04 22.41
CA ASN A 167 -13.26 -21.98 21.39
C ASN A 167 -12.76 -21.52 20.03
N ASP A 168 -12.16 -22.44 19.31
CA ASP A 168 -11.62 -22.21 17.98
C ASP A 168 -12.68 -22.51 16.93
N TYR A 169 -12.76 -21.64 15.94
CA TYR A 169 -13.60 -21.78 14.75
C TYR A 169 -12.76 -21.54 13.51
N LEU A 170 -13.05 -22.29 12.45
CA LEU A 170 -12.40 -22.17 11.16
C LEU A 170 -13.22 -21.22 10.27
N PHE A 171 -12.55 -20.33 9.57
CA PHE A 171 -13.13 -19.36 8.64
C PHE A 171 -12.40 -19.41 7.31
N ILE A 172 -13.03 -18.90 6.23
CA ILE A 172 -12.34 -18.57 4.99
C ILE A 172 -11.91 -17.10 5.09
N GLU A 173 -10.59 -16.84 4.99
CA GLU A 173 -10.08 -15.49 4.84
C GLU A 173 -10.48 -14.96 3.46
N SER A 174 -11.21 -13.85 3.46
CA SER A 174 -11.92 -13.38 2.27
C SER A 174 -11.01 -12.86 1.14
N MET A 175 -9.83 -12.33 1.46
CA MET A 175 -8.91 -11.74 0.46
C MET A 175 -7.99 -12.79 -0.19
N SER A 176 -7.64 -13.85 0.55
CA SER A 176 -6.74 -14.91 0.07
C SER A 176 -7.47 -16.21 -0.29
N GLY A 177 -8.67 -16.42 0.25
CA GLY A 177 -9.39 -17.69 0.15
C GLY A 177 -8.85 -18.80 1.06
N GLU A 178 -7.86 -18.52 1.89
CA GLU A 178 -7.25 -19.50 2.80
C GLU A 178 -8.10 -19.74 4.05
N ILE A 179 -7.91 -20.90 4.68
CA ILE A 179 -8.59 -21.21 5.94
C ILE A 179 -7.79 -20.61 7.10
N GLU A 180 -8.47 -19.84 7.93
CA GLU A 180 -7.92 -19.26 9.16
C GLU A 180 -8.67 -19.71 10.40
N THR A 181 -7.99 -19.65 11.56
CA THR A 181 -8.57 -19.97 12.86
C THR A 181 -8.80 -18.70 13.66
N ARG A 182 -10.03 -18.50 14.13
CA ARG A 182 -10.39 -17.46 15.12
C ARG A 182 -10.84 -18.11 16.42
N SER A 183 -10.30 -17.63 17.53
CA SER A 183 -10.65 -18.05 18.88
C SER A 183 -11.60 -17.06 19.52
N TYR A 184 -12.66 -17.55 20.15
CA TYR A 184 -13.61 -16.72 20.90
C TYR A 184 -13.64 -17.14 22.36
N THR A 185 -13.40 -16.19 23.27
CA THR A 185 -13.53 -16.38 24.71
C THR A 185 -14.72 -15.58 25.21
N PHE A 186 -15.68 -16.23 25.87
CA PHE A 186 -16.83 -15.55 26.46
C PHE A 186 -16.41 -14.81 27.74
N LEU A 187 -16.63 -13.50 27.79
CA LEU A 187 -16.24 -12.65 28.91
C LEU A 187 -17.40 -12.31 29.85
N GLY A 188 -18.64 -12.59 29.45
CA GLY A 188 -19.81 -12.36 30.29
C GLY A 188 -20.94 -11.59 29.60
N ASN A 189 -21.96 -11.26 30.39
CA ASN A 189 -23.12 -10.50 29.95
C ASN A 189 -22.97 -9.04 30.36
N GLU A 190 -23.22 -8.12 29.42
CA GLU A 190 -23.18 -6.68 29.68
C GLU A 190 -24.46 -5.99 29.22
N LYS A 191 -24.86 -4.92 29.93
CA LYS A 191 -25.90 -4.00 29.43
C LYS A 191 -25.22 -2.84 28.72
N ILE A 192 -25.42 -2.73 27.44
CA ILE A 192 -24.89 -1.61 26.65
C ILE A 192 -26.02 -0.74 26.10
N ARG A 193 -25.76 0.55 25.98
CA ARG A 193 -26.71 1.52 25.42
C ARG A 193 -26.16 2.10 24.13
N LEU A 194 -26.83 1.78 23.03
CA LEU A 194 -26.49 2.28 21.69
C LEU A 194 -27.73 2.93 21.07
N ASN A 195 -27.55 4.07 20.43
CA ASN A 195 -28.64 4.81 19.75
C ASN A 195 -29.92 4.93 20.61
N LYS A 196 -29.76 5.28 21.91
CA LYS A 196 -30.83 5.43 22.91
C LYS A 196 -31.60 4.14 23.27
N LYS A 197 -31.21 2.98 22.72
CA LYS A 197 -31.76 1.66 23.04
C LYS A 197 -30.82 0.88 23.96
N ASN A 198 -31.38 0.14 24.92
CA ASN A 198 -30.62 -0.74 25.81
C ASN A 198 -30.62 -2.16 25.21
N TYR A 199 -29.46 -2.80 25.22
CA TYR A 199 -29.26 -4.17 24.75
C TYR A 199 -28.71 -5.02 25.89
N GLN A 200 -29.11 -6.29 25.92
CA GLN A 200 -28.46 -7.33 26.70
C GLN A 200 -27.41 -7.96 25.81
N ALA A 201 -26.17 -7.56 25.96
CA ALA A 201 -25.07 -8.01 25.12
C ALA A 201 -24.32 -9.19 25.76
N LEU A 202 -23.88 -10.11 24.90
CA LEU A 202 -22.86 -11.08 25.22
C LEU A 202 -21.52 -10.50 24.75
N LYS A 203 -20.54 -10.46 25.65
CA LYS A 203 -19.20 -9.98 25.35
C LYS A 203 -18.25 -11.14 25.11
N PHE A 204 -17.47 -11.06 24.04
CA PHE A 204 -16.43 -12.00 23.68
C PHE A 204 -15.12 -11.27 23.44
N ASN A 205 -14.00 -11.94 23.71
CA ASN A 205 -12.71 -11.61 23.14
C ASN A 205 -12.48 -12.51 21.93
N GLU A 206 -12.15 -11.93 20.78
CA GLU A 206 -11.84 -12.61 19.53
C GLU A 206 -10.36 -12.45 19.22
N VAL A 207 -9.69 -13.55 18.86
CA VAL A 207 -8.29 -13.58 18.44
C VAL A 207 -8.19 -14.32 17.11
N ASN A 208 -7.73 -13.65 16.07
CA ASN A 208 -7.33 -14.29 14.82
C ASN A 208 -5.94 -14.89 15.01
N LYS A 209 -5.82 -16.21 14.97
CA LYS A 209 -4.55 -16.91 15.26
C LYS A 209 -3.52 -16.78 14.14
N LYS A 210 -3.95 -16.46 12.91
CA LYS A 210 -3.04 -16.26 11.80
C LYS A 210 -2.43 -14.86 11.83
N THR A 211 -3.26 -13.84 12.04
CA THR A 211 -2.86 -12.44 11.91
C THR A 211 -2.54 -11.75 13.23
N GLY A 212 -2.78 -12.41 14.37
CA GLY A 212 -2.64 -11.80 15.69
C GLY A 212 -3.65 -10.67 15.99
N LEU A 213 -4.66 -10.48 15.14
CA LEU A 213 -5.67 -9.45 15.34
C LEU A 213 -6.55 -9.82 16.54
N ILE A 214 -6.63 -8.90 17.52
CA ILE A 214 -7.41 -9.05 18.75
C ILE A 214 -8.48 -7.97 18.80
N CYS A 215 -9.71 -8.37 19.14
CA CYS A 215 -10.78 -7.41 19.40
C CYS A 215 -11.77 -7.91 20.47
N ASP A 216 -12.43 -6.98 21.13
CA ASP A 216 -13.61 -7.25 21.93
C ASP A 216 -14.86 -7.10 21.05
N LEU A 217 -15.76 -8.07 21.14
CA LEU A 217 -16.99 -8.18 20.37
C LEU A 217 -18.21 -8.21 21.32
N TRP A 218 -19.20 -7.38 21.10
CA TRP A 218 -20.49 -7.40 21.76
C TRP A 218 -21.58 -7.77 20.76
N ILE A 219 -22.33 -8.79 21.04
CA ILE A 219 -23.47 -9.22 20.22
C ILE A 219 -24.76 -9.20 21.03
N ASP A 220 -25.88 -9.01 20.37
CA ASP A 220 -27.19 -9.18 20.98
C ASP A 220 -27.42 -10.64 21.35
N GLY A 221 -27.71 -10.90 22.62
CA GLY A 221 -27.81 -12.26 23.16
C GLY A 221 -28.99 -13.07 22.63
N THR A 222 -29.91 -12.46 21.86
CA THR A 222 -31.08 -13.11 21.28
C THR A 222 -30.88 -13.42 19.79
N THR A 223 -30.31 -12.48 19.06
CA THR A 223 -30.22 -12.55 17.59
C THR A 223 -28.80 -12.85 17.11
N GLY A 224 -27.78 -12.64 17.94
CA GLY A 224 -26.37 -12.69 17.52
C GLY A 224 -25.95 -11.46 16.70
N LEU A 225 -26.81 -10.44 16.56
CA LEU A 225 -26.47 -9.22 15.83
C LEU A 225 -25.30 -8.52 16.52
N MET A 226 -24.28 -8.13 15.75
CA MET A 226 -23.17 -7.33 16.24
C MET A 226 -23.68 -5.98 16.74
N LEU A 227 -23.35 -5.67 17.98
CA LEU A 227 -23.66 -4.38 18.60
C LEU A 227 -22.46 -3.45 18.59
N GLN A 228 -21.27 -4.01 18.89
CA GLN A 228 -20.02 -3.28 18.91
C GLN A 228 -18.84 -4.23 18.70
N ARG A 229 -17.79 -3.73 18.08
CA ARG A 229 -16.49 -4.40 17.96
C ARG A 229 -15.40 -3.35 18.17
N THR A 230 -14.45 -3.64 19.07
CA THR A 230 -13.36 -2.72 19.42
C THR A 230 -12.04 -3.45 19.29
N PHE A 231 -11.16 -2.91 18.44
CA PHE A 231 -9.85 -3.46 18.17
C PHE A 231 -8.79 -2.78 19.05
N LEU A 232 -7.74 -3.52 19.38
CA LEU A 232 -6.64 -3.00 20.19
C LEU A 232 -5.84 -1.85 19.52
N ASN A 233 -5.97 -1.70 18.21
CA ASN A 233 -5.35 -0.62 17.46
C ASN A 233 -6.17 0.69 17.42
N GLY A 234 -7.16 0.85 18.31
CA GLY A 234 -7.99 2.04 18.41
C GLY A 234 -9.16 2.12 17.40
N ARG A 235 -9.35 1.09 16.56
CA ARG A 235 -10.53 1.03 15.67
C ARG A 235 -11.75 0.52 16.44
N ARG A 236 -12.90 1.15 16.21
CA ARG A 236 -14.18 0.78 16.82
C ARG A 236 -15.28 0.79 15.78
N ILE A 237 -16.13 -0.22 15.80
CA ILE A 237 -17.32 -0.33 14.95
C ILE A 237 -18.51 -0.55 15.89
N TYR A 238 -19.59 0.23 15.75
CA TYR A 238 -20.74 0.08 16.65
C TYR A 238 -22.06 0.47 15.95
N LEU A 239 -23.12 -0.23 16.37
CA LEU A 239 -24.49 -0.02 15.87
C LEU A 239 -24.97 1.41 16.17
N THR A 240 -25.51 2.08 15.16
CA THR A 240 -25.93 3.48 15.25
C THR A 240 -27.17 3.76 14.39
N SER A 241 -27.42 5.02 14.04
CA SER A 241 -28.54 5.47 13.23
C SER A 241 -28.09 6.02 11.87
N PRO A 242 -29.00 6.16 10.88
CA PRO A 242 -28.67 6.70 9.56
C PRO A 242 -28.00 8.08 9.58
N SER A 243 -28.14 8.83 10.66
CA SER A 243 -27.51 10.15 10.79
C SER A 243 -25.99 10.12 10.78
N VAL A 244 -25.37 8.93 10.93
CA VAL A 244 -23.92 8.74 10.88
C VAL A 244 -23.33 9.20 9.55
N ILE A 245 -24.02 8.95 8.43
CA ILE A 245 -23.56 9.30 7.08
C ILE A 245 -23.17 10.78 6.94
N LYS A 246 -23.88 11.68 7.67
CA LYS A 246 -23.63 13.13 7.60
C LYS A 246 -22.56 13.62 8.59
N LYS A 247 -21.96 12.75 9.38
CA LYS A 247 -21.08 13.12 10.50
C LYS A 247 -19.66 12.63 10.32
N ILE A 248 -19.39 11.79 9.32
CA ILE A 248 -18.05 11.25 9.08
C ILE A 248 -17.08 12.36 8.69
N GLN A 249 -15.85 12.21 9.13
CA GLN A 249 -14.72 13.10 8.89
C GLN A 249 -13.53 12.28 8.39
N VAL A 250 -12.55 12.92 7.79
CA VAL A 250 -11.33 12.24 7.37
C VAL A 250 -10.47 11.91 8.60
N ALA A 251 -10.16 10.63 8.80
CA ALA A 251 -9.18 10.21 9.82
C ALA A 251 -7.77 10.41 9.29
N LYS A 252 -6.95 11.15 10.00
CA LYS A 252 -5.52 11.28 9.70
C LYS A 252 -4.79 10.06 10.25
N MET A 253 -4.25 9.25 9.37
CA MET A 253 -3.56 8.01 9.75
C MET A 253 -2.14 8.26 10.24
N ASP A 254 -1.59 9.45 10.03
CA ASP A 254 -0.21 9.79 10.37
C ASP A 254 0.11 9.52 11.86
N ASP A 255 -0.78 9.89 12.77
CA ASP A 255 -0.58 9.67 14.21
C ASP A 255 -0.63 8.18 14.63
N ILE A 256 -1.08 7.30 13.74
CA ILE A 256 -1.14 5.84 13.96
C ILE A 256 0.05 5.16 13.28
N LEU A 257 0.43 5.64 12.12
CA LEU A 257 1.47 5.03 11.27
C LEU A 257 2.88 5.51 11.62
N PHE A 258 3.00 6.64 12.32
CA PHE A 258 4.28 7.26 12.65
C PHE A 258 4.45 7.45 14.16
N ALA A 259 5.59 6.99 14.68
CA ALA A 259 5.99 7.22 16.08
C ALA A 259 7.02 8.36 16.15
N LYS A 260 6.69 9.46 16.84
CA LYS A 260 7.63 10.56 17.07
C LYS A 260 8.66 10.16 18.12
N VAL A 261 9.95 10.38 17.82
CA VAL A 261 11.05 10.06 18.74
C VAL A 261 11.78 11.31 19.24
N GLY A 262 11.52 12.47 18.64
CA GLY A 262 12.07 13.76 19.09
C GLY A 262 13.58 13.93 18.88
N THR A 263 14.23 13.01 18.18
CA THR A 263 15.64 13.05 17.82
C THR A 263 15.76 13.24 16.33
N VAL A 264 16.42 14.31 15.89
CA VAL A 264 16.63 14.61 14.46
C VAL A 264 18.05 14.23 14.07
N ILE A 265 18.19 13.23 13.20
CA ILE A 265 19.46 12.77 12.64
C ILE A 265 19.55 13.30 11.20
N GLN A 266 20.58 14.09 10.90
CA GLN A 266 20.73 14.76 9.60
C GLN A 266 21.22 13.79 8.50
N ASN A 267 22.19 12.92 8.82
CA ASN A 267 22.75 11.95 7.89
C ASN A 267 22.09 10.59 8.13
N ILE A 268 20.89 10.37 7.58
CA ILE A 268 20.11 9.14 7.79
C ILE A 268 20.83 7.96 7.14
N SER A 269 21.21 8.05 5.88
CA SER A 269 21.88 6.97 5.14
C SER A 269 23.27 6.60 5.74
N GLY A 270 23.81 7.47 6.59
CA GLY A 270 25.04 7.20 7.33
C GLY A 270 24.84 6.46 8.65
N ILE A 271 23.61 6.17 9.07
CA ILE A 271 23.36 5.48 10.34
C ILE A 271 23.90 4.05 10.26
N ALA A 272 25.05 3.81 10.92
CA ALA A 272 25.71 2.51 10.92
C ALA A 272 25.24 1.59 12.06
N TYR A 273 24.79 2.19 13.16
CA TYR A 273 24.23 1.50 14.31
C TYR A 273 23.09 2.32 14.91
N MET A 274 22.06 1.64 15.38
CA MET A 274 20.98 2.27 16.13
C MET A 274 20.43 1.34 17.21
N LYS A 275 20.25 1.89 18.40
CA LYS A 275 19.64 1.22 19.54
C LYS A 275 18.34 1.91 19.91
N ILE A 276 17.24 1.15 19.89
CA ILE A 276 15.89 1.66 20.04
C ILE A 276 15.16 0.90 21.14
N GLU A 277 14.58 1.61 22.09
CA GLU A 277 13.55 1.06 22.95
C GLU A 277 12.19 1.24 22.27
N ALA A 278 11.43 0.16 22.14
CA ALA A 278 10.19 0.18 21.40
C ALA A 278 9.07 -0.60 22.11
N LYS A 279 7.85 -0.05 21.99
CA LYS A 279 6.60 -0.71 22.31
C LYS A 279 5.71 -0.64 21.09
N ILE A 280 5.54 -1.78 20.41
CA ILE A 280 4.88 -1.85 19.11
C ILE A 280 3.84 -2.94 19.14
N ARG A 281 2.62 -2.66 18.71
CA ARG A 281 1.61 -3.68 18.45
C ARG A 281 1.59 -4.01 16.97
N THR A 282 1.71 -5.28 16.65
CA THR A 282 1.70 -5.77 15.27
C THR A 282 0.42 -6.54 14.94
N THR A 283 0.08 -6.60 13.66
CA THR A 283 -0.96 -7.45 13.07
C THR A 283 -0.51 -7.88 11.67
N GLY A 284 -1.19 -8.86 11.09
CA GLY A 284 -0.86 -9.41 9.78
C GLY A 284 -0.21 -10.77 9.84
N GLU A 285 0.69 -10.98 10.78
CA GLU A 285 1.27 -12.28 11.11
C GLU A 285 1.52 -12.40 12.62
N TRP A 286 1.68 -13.64 13.09
CA TRP A 286 2.00 -13.91 14.49
C TRP A 286 3.51 -13.84 14.69
N ILE A 287 3.98 -12.93 15.54
CA ILE A 287 5.40 -12.66 15.76
C ILE A 287 5.83 -13.24 17.11
N THR A 288 6.99 -13.88 17.13
CA THR A 288 7.71 -14.35 18.30
C THR A 288 9.02 -13.57 18.50
N PRO A 289 9.67 -13.64 19.67
CA PRO A 289 10.98 -13.01 19.85
C PRO A 289 12.05 -13.50 18.87
N ASP A 290 11.98 -14.76 18.44
CA ASP A 290 12.95 -15.35 17.51
C ASP A 290 12.83 -14.73 16.11
N ASP A 291 11.61 -14.37 15.68
CA ASP A 291 11.36 -13.73 14.39
C ASP A 291 11.95 -12.31 14.31
N LEU A 292 12.28 -11.70 15.46
CA LEU A 292 12.87 -10.38 15.57
C LEU A 292 14.41 -10.40 15.70
N ASN A 293 15.01 -11.59 15.84
CA ASN A 293 16.45 -11.78 15.89
C ASN A 293 16.96 -12.27 14.53
N LEU A 294 17.59 -11.40 13.79
CA LEU A 294 17.98 -11.59 12.40
C LEU A 294 19.40 -11.09 12.17
N PRO A 295 20.07 -11.50 11.09
CA PRO A 295 21.32 -10.86 10.71
C PRO A 295 21.18 -9.34 10.63
N GLY A 296 21.98 -8.61 11.39
CA GLY A 296 21.90 -7.14 11.47
C GLY A 296 20.87 -6.58 12.44
N GLN A 297 20.06 -7.41 13.11
CA GLN A 297 19.09 -6.97 14.11
C GLN A 297 19.04 -7.91 15.32
N GLU A 298 19.25 -7.40 16.51
CA GLU A 298 19.11 -8.12 17.77
C GLU A 298 17.95 -7.52 18.59
N PHE A 299 17.08 -8.38 19.14
CA PHE A 299 15.96 -7.98 19.98
C PHE A 299 16.11 -8.57 21.38
N LYS A 300 15.99 -7.72 22.41
CA LYS A 300 15.98 -8.10 23.82
C LYS A 300 14.72 -7.58 24.47
N GLY A 301 13.75 -8.47 24.65
CA GLY A 301 12.46 -8.07 25.20
C GLY A 301 11.45 -9.21 25.24
N THR A 302 10.18 -8.86 25.22
CA THR A 302 9.06 -9.80 25.23
C THR A 302 8.11 -9.52 24.08
N VAL A 303 7.53 -10.59 23.55
CA VAL A 303 6.40 -10.53 22.61
C VAL A 303 5.23 -11.29 23.24
N LYS A 304 4.14 -10.61 23.50
CA LYS A 304 2.93 -11.22 24.03
C LYS A 304 1.70 -10.68 23.30
N ASP A 305 0.91 -11.57 22.71
CA ASP A 305 -0.28 -11.21 21.94
C ASP A 305 0.03 -10.14 20.87
N ASN A 306 1.15 -10.33 20.14
CA ASN A 306 1.70 -9.38 19.16
C ASN A 306 1.96 -7.97 19.70
N LEU A 307 2.13 -7.82 21.02
CA LEU A 307 2.71 -6.64 21.64
C LEU A 307 4.19 -6.89 21.89
N ILE A 308 5.03 -6.19 21.15
CA ILE A 308 6.49 -6.19 21.27
C ILE A 308 6.86 -5.11 22.28
N GLU A 309 7.59 -5.47 23.32
CA GLU A 309 8.18 -4.53 24.31
C GLU A 309 9.63 -4.90 24.55
N GLY A 310 10.55 -4.01 24.23
CA GLY A 310 11.97 -4.26 24.44
C GLY A 310 12.89 -3.32 23.68
N VAL A 311 14.13 -3.76 23.57
CA VAL A 311 15.21 -3.00 22.94
C VAL A 311 15.67 -3.73 21.68
N PHE A 312 15.75 -3.00 20.59
CA PHE A 312 16.37 -3.42 19.34
C PHE A 312 17.77 -2.80 19.23
N GLU A 313 18.73 -3.59 18.81
CA GLU A 313 20.06 -3.15 18.38
C GLU A 313 20.20 -3.53 16.90
N ILE A 314 20.41 -2.53 16.05
CA ILE A 314 20.39 -2.67 14.59
C ILE A 314 21.75 -2.22 14.05
N SER A 315 22.38 -3.07 13.23
CA SER A 315 23.66 -2.77 12.60
C SER A 315 23.79 -3.57 11.30
N HIS A 316 23.62 -2.90 10.17
CA HIS A 316 23.73 -3.55 8.86
C HIS A 316 25.12 -3.35 8.27
N SER A 317 25.69 -4.44 7.74
CA SER A 317 26.96 -4.41 7.02
C SER A 317 26.74 -4.12 5.53
N ILE A 318 27.76 -3.51 4.92
CA ILE A 318 27.78 -3.33 3.46
C ILE A 318 28.06 -4.69 2.82
N TYR A 319 27.28 -5.03 1.79
CA TYR A 319 27.54 -6.19 0.94
C TYR A 319 28.14 -5.74 -0.39
N ASP A 320 29.32 -6.22 -0.70
CA ASP A 320 30.09 -5.84 -1.89
C ASP A 320 29.85 -6.73 -3.11
N GLY A 321 28.97 -7.74 -2.99
CA GLY A 321 28.71 -8.73 -4.01
C GLY A 321 29.63 -9.95 -3.99
N SER A 322 30.59 -10.00 -3.06
CA SER A 322 31.51 -11.12 -2.95
C SER A 322 30.77 -12.44 -2.68
N GLY A 323 31.03 -13.48 -3.48
CA GLY A 323 30.38 -14.77 -3.36
C GLY A 323 28.93 -14.81 -3.87
N ALA A 324 28.45 -13.75 -4.56
CA ALA A 324 27.16 -13.81 -5.22
C ALA A 324 27.13 -14.93 -6.26
N PRO A 325 26.03 -15.70 -6.37
CA PRO A 325 25.86 -16.72 -7.39
C PRO A 325 25.95 -16.15 -8.81
N ASP A 326 26.42 -16.96 -9.76
CA ASP A 326 26.39 -16.62 -11.17
C ASP A 326 24.95 -16.32 -11.64
N PHE A 327 24.80 -15.49 -12.65
CA PHE A 327 23.50 -15.17 -13.23
C PHE A 327 23.44 -15.61 -14.70
N PRO A 328 22.36 -16.29 -15.16
CA PRO A 328 21.18 -16.71 -14.40
C PRO A 328 21.46 -17.86 -13.42
N CYS A 329 20.78 -17.85 -12.26
CA CYS A 329 20.92 -18.86 -11.23
C CYS A 329 19.73 -19.81 -11.19
N ASP A 330 19.93 -21.07 -10.81
CA ASP A 330 18.91 -22.10 -10.67
C ASP A 330 18.74 -22.51 -9.20
N TYR A 331 17.62 -22.08 -8.60
CA TYR A 331 17.24 -22.43 -7.24
C TYR A 331 16.22 -23.57 -7.15
N SER A 332 15.92 -24.27 -8.28
CA SER A 332 14.92 -25.34 -8.33
C SER A 332 15.20 -26.51 -7.38
N LYS A 333 16.43 -26.66 -6.93
CA LYS A 333 16.87 -27.69 -5.98
C LYS A 333 16.81 -27.23 -4.51
N GLN A 334 16.33 -26.03 -4.23
CA GLN A 334 16.22 -25.45 -2.90
C GLN A 334 14.73 -25.20 -2.57
N PRO A 335 14.01 -26.20 -2.02
CA PRO A 335 12.57 -26.10 -1.80
C PRO A 335 12.15 -24.89 -0.93
N ASP A 336 13.02 -24.47 -0.02
CA ASP A 336 12.77 -23.32 0.87
C ASP A 336 12.73 -21.99 0.10
N MET A 337 13.26 -21.94 -1.11
CA MET A 337 13.27 -20.76 -1.97
C MET A 337 12.00 -20.65 -2.86
N GLU A 338 11.24 -21.72 -3.00
CA GLU A 338 10.07 -21.77 -3.89
C GLU A 338 9.07 -20.66 -3.59
N LYS A 339 8.77 -20.40 -2.32
CA LYS A 339 7.89 -19.30 -1.87
C LYS A 339 8.36 -17.94 -2.39
N TYR A 340 9.66 -17.71 -2.50
CA TYR A 340 10.26 -16.43 -2.85
C TYR A 340 10.62 -16.30 -4.33
N LEU A 341 10.26 -17.31 -5.14
CA LEU A 341 10.38 -17.33 -6.59
C LEU A 341 9.03 -17.28 -7.28
N ASN A 342 7.99 -17.84 -6.64
CA ASN A 342 6.67 -17.93 -7.21
C ASN A 342 5.93 -16.56 -7.15
N PRO A 343 4.98 -16.33 -8.07
CA PRO A 343 4.08 -15.20 -7.96
C PRO A 343 3.19 -15.32 -6.72
N GLU A 344 2.77 -14.20 -6.19
CA GLU A 344 1.79 -14.10 -5.12
C GLU A 344 0.90 -12.87 -5.33
N ASN A 345 -0.16 -12.74 -4.52
CA ASN A 345 -1.03 -11.57 -4.57
C ASN A 345 -0.20 -10.28 -4.51
N PHE A 346 -0.41 -9.39 -5.49
CA PHE A 346 0.26 -8.10 -5.67
C PHE A 346 1.72 -8.16 -6.18
N ILE A 347 2.33 -9.36 -6.32
CA ILE A 347 3.68 -9.58 -6.85
C ILE A 347 3.57 -10.57 -8.02
N GLU A 348 3.09 -10.08 -9.16
CA GLU A 348 2.74 -10.87 -10.35
C GLU A 348 4.00 -11.18 -11.18
N SER A 349 4.95 -11.94 -10.61
CA SER A 349 6.24 -12.23 -11.26
C SER A 349 6.14 -13.08 -12.54
N ASP A 350 4.97 -13.67 -12.80
CA ASP A 350 4.62 -14.42 -14.01
C ASP A 350 3.95 -13.56 -15.10
N ASP A 351 3.69 -12.26 -14.83
CA ASP A 351 3.14 -11.35 -15.84
C ASP A 351 4.13 -11.12 -16.99
N PRO A 352 3.72 -11.30 -18.26
CA PRO A 352 4.63 -11.19 -19.41
C PRO A 352 5.34 -9.83 -19.54
N LYS A 353 4.71 -8.72 -19.11
CA LYS A 353 5.38 -7.40 -19.16
C LYS A 353 6.46 -7.28 -18.09
N LEU A 354 6.21 -7.84 -16.89
CA LEU A 354 7.21 -7.86 -15.81
C LEU A 354 8.38 -8.75 -16.18
N ILE A 355 8.13 -9.93 -16.76
CA ILE A 355 9.18 -10.85 -17.26
C ILE A 355 10.03 -10.14 -18.33
N ASN A 356 9.40 -9.53 -19.34
CA ASN A 356 10.15 -8.84 -20.41
C ASN A 356 10.97 -7.69 -19.85
N LYS A 357 10.41 -6.88 -18.93
CA LYS A 357 11.11 -5.78 -18.30
C LYS A 357 12.29 -6.25 -17.45
N ALA A 358 12.13 -7.32 -16.69
CA ALA A 358 13.19 -7.89 -15.86
C ALA A 358 14.38 -8.39 -16.74
N HIS A 359 14.10 -9.09 -17.82
CA HIS A 359 15.14 -9.51 -18.78
C HIS A 359 15.85 -8.33 -19.47
N GLU A 360 15.09 -7.27 -19.83
CA GLU A 360 15.68 -6.05 -20.39
C GLU A 360 16.68 -5.40 -19.41
N ILE A 361 16.30 -5.26 -18.14
CA ILE A 361 17.14 -4.63 -17.11
C ILE A 361 18.39 -5.46 -16.81
N THR A 362 18.24 -6.79 -16.74
CA THR A 362 19.32 -7.70 -16.32
C THR A 362 20.19 -8.18 -17.48
N GLN A 363 19.95 -7.71 -18.69
CA GLN A 363 20.73 -8.13 -19.86
C GLN A 363 22.23 -7.90 -19.65
N GLY A 364 23.05 -8.98 -19.77
CA GLY A 364 24.48 -8.92 -19.61
C GLY A 364 24.96 -8.78 -18.16
N ALA A 365 24.13 -9.04 -17.16
CA ALA A 365 24.58 -9.17 -15.78
C ALA A 365 25.37 -10.47 -15.62
N GLU A 366 26.52 -10.44 -14.91
CA GLU A 366 27.42 -11.58 -14.74
C GLU A 366 27.05 -12.41 -13.50
N ASN A 367 26.49 -11.77 -12.47
CA ASN A 367 26.10 -12.45 -11.23
C ASN A 367 24.74 -11.93 -10.71
N THR A 368 24.18 -12.67 -9.76
CA THR A 368 22.86 -12.41 -9.18
C THR A 368 22.79 -11.05 -8.48
N TRP A 369 23.91 -10.62 -7.83
CA TRP A 369 23.94 -9.33 -7.14
C TRP A 369 23.88 -8.15 -8.13
N GLU A 370 24.64 -8.24 -9.21
CA GLU A 370 24.59 -7.25 -10.27
C GLU A 370 23.19 -7.13 -10.90
N ALA A 371 22.56 -8.28 -11.18
CA ALA A 371 21.20 -8.30 -11.70
C ALA A 371 20.20 -7.66 -10.73
N ALA A 372 20.27 -8.00 -9.43
CA ALA A 372 19.40 -7.46 -8.39
C ALA A 372 19.59 -5.95 -8.17
N THR A 373 20.84 -5.47 -8.14
CA THR A 373 21.14 -4.05 -7.99
C THR A 373 20.70 -3.24 -9.22
N ARG A 374 20.85 -3.77 -10.43
CA ARG A 374 20.31 -3.15 -11.65
C ARG A 374 18.79 -3.02 -11.58
N ILE A 375 18.06 -4.03 -11.10
CA ILE A 375 16.61 -4.00 -10.90
C ILE A 375 16.24 -2.93 -9.87
N SER A 376 16.87 -2.95 -8.69
CA SER A 376 16.59 -2.00 -7.61
C SER A 376 16.85 -0.56 -8.04
N LEU A 377 17.97 -0.31 -8.72
CA LEU A 377 18.31 0.99 -9.29
C LEU A 377 17.31 1.42 -10.37
N TRP A 378 16.90 0.49 -11.24
CA TRP A 378 15.90 0.81 -12.27
C TRP A 378 14.58 1.23 -11.63
N VAL A 379 14.09 0.50 -10.62
CA VAL A 379 12.86 0.83 -9.89
C VAL A 379 12.99 2.19 -9.22
N SER A 380 14.05 2.43 -8.44
CA SER A 380 14.31 3.71 -7.80
C SER A 380 14.29 4.88 -8.80
N LYS A 381 14.88 4.67 -9.98
CA LYS A 381 15.03 5.71 -11.01
C LYS A 381 13.75 6.01 -11.78
N ASN A 382 12.91 4.98 -12.01
CA ASN A 382 11.78 5.08 -12.95
C ASN A 382 10.41 5.13 -12.26
N ILE A 383 10.33 4.81 -10.96
CA ILE A 383 9.08 4.89 -10.20
C ILE A 383 9.12 6.12 -9.31
N THR A 384 8.19 7.04 -9.54
CA THR A 384 8.08 8.26 -8.72
C THR A 384 7.30 7.96 -7.46
N TYR A 385 7.80 8.44 -6.31
CA TYR A 385 7.07 8.28 -5.04
C TYR A 385 5.72 9.01 -5.07
N ALA A 386 4.63 8.30 -4.78
CA ALA A 386 3.28 8.86 -4.74
C ALA A 386 2.36 8.07 -3.80
N ILE A 387 1.45 8.76 -3.12
CA ILE A 387 0.37 8.18 -2.30
C ILE A 387 -0.97 8.74 -2.81
N PRO A 388 -1.94 7.88 -3.13
CA PRO A 388 -1.82 6.43 -3.28
C PRO A 388 -1.01 6.04 -4.51
N GLY A 389 -0.32 4.91 -4.43
CA GLY A 389 0.49 4.36 -5.52
C GLY A 389 -0.14 3.15 -6.20
N GLY A 390 0.64 2.48 -7.05
CA GLY A 390 0.27 1.18 -7.63
C GLY A 390 0.16 0.12 -6.54
N LEU A 391 -0.98 -0.55 -6.41
CA LEU A 391 -1.14 -1.59 -5.39
C LEU A 391 -0.36 -2.86 -5.75
N THR A 392 -0.21 -3.18 -7.04
CA THR A 392 0.45 -4.38 -7.52
C THR A 392 1.71 -4.04 -8.30
N ALA A 393 2.64 -4.98 -8.41
CA ALA A 393 3.86 -4.81 -9.18
C ALA A 393 3.56 -4.40 -10.64
N ARG A 394 2.55 -5.06 -11.27
CA ARG A 394 2.16 -4.75 -12.62
C ARG A 394 1.57 -3.35 -12.77
N LYS A 395 0.69 -2.93 -11.86
CA LYS A 395 0.12 -1.57 -11.90
C LYS A 395 1.16 -0.50 -11.62
N THR A 396 2.13 -0.77 -10.75
CA THR A 396 3.25 0.12 -10.48
C THR A 396 4.12 0.32 -11.72
N LEU A 397 4.43 -0.76 -12.44
CA LEU A 397 5.15 -0.68 -13.72
C LEU A 397 4.39 0.17 -14.75
N ASP A 398 3.07 -0.05 -14.88
CA ASP A 398 2.25 0.65 -15.87
C ASP A 398 2.05 2.14 -15.54
N SER A 399 1.92 2.50 -14.25
CA SER A 399 1.69 3.87 -13.81
C SER A 399 2.96 4.71 -13.66
N GLY A 400 4.10 4.07 -13.41
CA GLY A 400 5.37 4.75 -13.13
C GLY A 400 5.39 5.49 -11.80
N ASN A 401 4.48 5.16 -10.88
CA ASN A 401 4.42 5.79 -9.56
C ASN A 401 3.97 4.80 -8.47
N GLY A 402 4.33 5.08 -7.23
CA GLY A 402 3.95 4.27 -6.09
C GLY A 402 4.64 4.69 -4.81
N GLU A 403 4.13 4.21 -3.68
CA GLU A 403 4.75 4.35 -2.36
C GLU A 403 5.79 3.22 -2.11
N CYS A 404 6.37 3.15 -0.90
CA CYS A 404 7.41 2.16 -0.58
C CYS A 404 6.98 0.71 -0.85
N GLY A 405 5.75 0.34 -0.51
CA GLY A 405 5.22 -0.99 -0.80
C GLY A 405 5.11 -1.27 -2.30
N ALA A 406 4.74 -0.28 -3.11
CA ALA A 406 4.68 -0.40 -4.57
C ALA A 406 6.08 -0.61 -5.18
N HIS A 407 7.09 0.16 -4.74
CA HIS A 407 8.49 -0.02 -5.14
C HIS A 407 8.97 -1.43 -4.80
N SER A 408 8.75 -1.86 -3.56
CA SER A 408 9.23 -3.16 -3.07
C SER A 408 8.54 -4.34 -3.75
N ARG A 409 7.23 -4.27 -4.01
CA ARG A 409 6.53 -5.31 -4.79
C ARG A 409 7.06 -5.40 -6.21
N LEU A 410 7.35 -4.27 -6.84
CA LEU A 410 7.92 -4.26 -8.19
C LEU A 410 9.34 -4.85 -8.22
N VAL A 411 10.21 -4.49 -7.25
CA VAL A 411 11.54 -5.10 -7.11
C VAL A 411 11.42 -6.61 -6.95
N ALA A 412 10.58 -7.08 -6.01
CA ALA A 412 10.38 -8.51 -5.79
C ALA A 412 9.89 -9.23 -7.04
N ALA A 413 8.89 -8.67 -7.74
CA ALA A 413 8.36 -9.27 -8.96
C ALA A 413 9.38 -9.36 -10.08
N LEU A 414 10.17 -8.31 -10.31
CA LEU A 414 11.21 -8.30 -11.33
C LEU A 414 12.36 -9.27 -10.99
N CYS A 415 12.77 -9.35 -9.72
CA CYS A 415 13.78 -10.33 -9.28
C CYS A 415 13.28 -11.76 -9.48
N ARG A 416 12.08 -12.08 -9.00
CA ARG A 416 11.47 -13.40 -9.15
C ARG A 416 11.29 -13.81 -10.61
N ALA A 417 10.90 -12.85 -11.47
CA ALA A 417 10.69 -13.06 -12.90
C ALA A 417 11.96 -13.54 -13.64
N VAL A 418 13.16 -13.27 -13.10
CA VAL A 418 14.44 -13.73 -13.63
C VAL A 418 15.10 -14.79 -12.76
N GLY A 419 14.34 -15.42 -11.85
CA GLY A 419 14.80 -16.54 -11.03
C GLY A 419 15.60 -16.13 -9.79
N ILE A 420 15.55 -14.88 -9.35
CA ILE A 420 16.22 -14.41 -8.14
C ILE A 420 15.23 -14.41 -6.97
N PRO A 421 15.47 -15.22 -5.90
CA PRO A 421 14.57 -15.22 -4.75
C PRO A 421 14.57 -13.85 -4.05
N ALA A 422 13.38 -13.29 -3.88
CA ALA A 422 13.20 -11.96 -3.28
C ALA A 422 12.02 -11.95 -2.31
N LYS A 423 12.24 -11.41 -1.11
CA LYS A 423 11.23 -11.16 -0.09
C LYS A 423 10.71 -9.75 -0.20
N PHE A 424 9.43 -9.60 0.08
CA PHE A 424 8.83 -8.34 0.46
C PHE A 424 8.83 -8.25 1.99
N VAL A 425 9.43 -7.19 2.53
CA VAL A 425 9.65 -7.03 3.97
C VAL A 425 8.95 -5.77 4.45
N ILE A 426 8.35 -5.84 5.63
CA ILE A 426 7.70 -4.73 6.31
C ILE A 426 8.32 -4.49 7.67
N GLY A 427 8.47 -3.21 8.01
CA GLY A 427 8.89 -2.75 9.31
C GLY A 427 8.73 -1.25 9.46
N CYS A 428 9.55 -0.63 10.29
CA CYS A 428 9.60 0.81 10.40
C CYS A 428 10.96 1.35 9.95
N MET A 429 10.92 2.50 9.32
CA MET A 429 12.12 3.25 8.96
C MET A 429 12.15 4.59 9.68
N TYR A 430 13.32 4.95 10.18
CA TYR A 430 13.55 6.28 10.74
C TYR A 430 13.55 7.34 9.63
N THR A 431 12.95 8.49 9.92
CA THR A 431 13.03 9.70 9.10
C THR A 431 13.19 10.93 9.99
N SER A 432 13.95 11.92 9.54
CA SER A 432 14.11 13.20 10.25
C SER A 432 12.88 14.12 10.16
N THR A 433 11.90 13.78 9.31
CA THR A 433 10.65 14.52 9.17
C THR A 433 9.85 14.55 10.47
N TYR A 434 9.01 15.57 10.66
CA TYR A 434 8.18 15.76 11.86
C TYR A 434 8.96 15.80 13.20
N GLY A 435 10.24 16.17 13.15
CA GLY A 435 11.10 16.23 14.35
C GLY A 435 11.74 14.91 14.73
N GLY A 436 11.85 13.98 13.82
CA GLY A 436 12.34 12.60 13.99
C GLY A 436 11.20 11.64 14.31
N THR A 437 10.96 10.71 13.38
CA THR A 437 9.88 9.72 13.50
C THR A 437 10.32 8.37 12.97
N PHE A 438 9.67 7.29 13.44
CA PHE A 438 9.63 6.01 12.75
C PHE A 438 8.29 5.87 12.06
N GLY A 439 8.29 5.57 10.75
CA GLY A 439 7.10 5.33 9.97
C GLY A 439 7.04 3.91 9.43
N GLN A 440 5.83 3.42 9.13
CA GLN A 440 5.68 2.15 8.42
C GLN A 440 6.39 2.22 7.08
N HIS A 441 7.19 1.19 6.79
CA HIS A 441 8.00 1.12 5.60
C HIS A 441 8.09 -0.30 5.06
N ALA A 442 8.34 -0.42 3.74
CA ALA A 442 8.56 -1.68 3.08
C ALA A 442 9.81 -1.61 2.21
N TRP A 443 10.58 -2.70 2.22
CA TRP A 443 11.78 -2.89 1.40
C TRP A 443 11.92 -4.36 0.97
N ASN A 444 13.08 -4.75 0.47
CA ASN A 444 13.32 -6.10 0.02
C ASN A 444 14.52 -6.75 0.71
N GLU A 445 14.49 -8.07 0.82
CA GLU A 445 15.65 -8.91 1.07
C GLU A 445 15.83 -9.84 -0.12
N ILE A 446 17.04 -9.86 -0.68
CA ILE A 446 17.36 -10.64 -1.89
C ILE A 446 18.38 -11.71 -1.54
N TYR A 447 18.12 -12.94 -1.98
CA TYR A 447 18.95 -14.09 -1.61
C TYR A 447 20.23 -14.17 -2.46
N MET A 448 21.37 -14.18 -1.79
CA MET A 448 22.72 -14.19 -2.38
C MET A 448 23.49 -15.47 -2.04
N GLY A 449 22.83 -16.64 -2.08
CA GLY A 449 23.49 -17.91 -1.83
C GLY A 449 24.07 -18.01 -0.41
N GLU A 450 25.37 -18.24 -0.27
CA GLU A 450 26.04 -18.38 1.02
C GLU A 450 26.02 -17.09 1.86
N ALA A 451 25.92 -15.92 1.23
CA ALA A 451 25.79 -14.65 1.92
C ALA A 451 24.39 -14.45 2.54
N GLY A 452 23.43 -15.32 2.21
CA GLY A 452 22.08 -15.27 2.75
C GLY A 452 21.22 -14.16 2.13
N TRP A 453 20.35 -13.57 2.94
CA TRP A 453 19.41 -12.52 2.55
C TRP A 453 20.03 -11.14 2.74
N ILE A 454 20.21 -10.40 1.65
CA ILE A 454 20.79 -9.07 1.64
C ILE A 454 19.68 -8.05 1.48
N PRO A 455 19.53 -7.10 2.43
CA PRO A 455 18.51 -6.09 2.36
C PRO A 455 18.86 -5.00 1.33
N VAL A 456 17.83 -4.53 0.60
CA VAL A 456 17.91 -3.42 -0.35
C VAL A 456 16.63 -2.58 -0.27
N ASP A 457 16.74 -1.26 -0.43
CA ASP A 457 15.60 -0.36 -0.47
C ASP A 457 15.65 0.54 -1.71
N ALA A 458 14.79 0.25 -2.68
CA ALA A 458 14.68 1.06 -3.88
C ALA A 458 14.03 2.43 -3.62
N THR A 459 13.24 2.59 -2.56
CA THR A 459 12.60 3.86 -2.20
C THR A 459 13.61 4.83 -1.57
N ALA A 460 14.45 4.31 -0.68
CA ALA A 460 15.52 5.08 -0.05
C ALA A 460 16.78 5.21 -0.94
N THR A 461 16.83 4.50 -2.08
CA THR A 461 18.01 4.45 -2.97
C THR A 461 19.21 3.77 -2.29
N GLU A 462 18.95 2.73 -1.53
CA GLU A 462 19.95 1.95 -0.80
C GLU A 462 20.06 0.56 -1.40
N PHE A 463 21.18 0.25 -2.07
CA PHE A 463 21.32 -0.95 -2.89
C PHE A 463 22.34 -1.97 -2.39
N ASN A 464 23.41 -1.52 -1.74
CA ASN A 464 24.47 -2.41 -1.21
C ASN A 464 24.51 -2.42 0.32
N PHE A 465 23.66 -1.66 0.95
CA PHE A 465 23.37 -1.63 2.37
C PHE A 465 21.98 -1.04 2.56
N ILE A 466 21.42 -1.20 3.74
CA ILE A 466 20.39 -0.29 4.26
C ILE A 466 20.91 0.36 5.54
N ASP A 467 20.50 1.59 5.82
CA ASP A 467 20.86 2.26 7.07
C ASP A 467 20.24 1.55 8.29
N SER A 468 20.86 1.69 9.44
CA SER A 468 20.40 1.04 10.68
C SER A 468 19.17 1.71 11.32
N GLY A 469 18.55 2.66 10.65
CA GLY A 469 17.20 3.16 10.97
C GLY A 469 16.07 2.26 10.47
N HIS A 470 16.38 1.17 9.76
CA HIS A 470 15.40 0.17 9.31
C HIS A 470 15.22 -0.91 10.37
N LEU A 471 14.08 -0.91 11.05
CA LEU A 471 13.67 -1.94 12.01
C LEU A 471 12.71 -2.92 11.34
N ARG A 472 13.15 -4.17 11.13
CA ARG A 472 12.37 -5.23 10.48
C ARG A 472 11.39 -5.86 11.45
N LEU A 473 10.12 -6.00 11.02
CA LEU A 473 9.08 -6.63 11.83
C LEU A 473 8.56 -7.95 11.21
N GLY A 474 8.49 -8.05 9.89
CA GLY A 474 7.99 -9.27 9.23
C GLY A 474 7.82 -9.14 7.72
N GLU A 475 7.07 -10.08 7.11
CA GLU A 475 6.79 -10.11 5.67
C GLU A 475 5.35 -9.66 5.34
N GLN A 476 4.41 -9.81 6.29
CA GLN A 476 3.00 -9.42 6.15
C GLN A 476 2.52 -8.58 7.35
N THR A 477 3.46 -7.97 8.04
CA THR A 477 3.20 -7.25 9.29
C THR A 477 2.71 -5.83 9.00
N SER A 478 1.64 -5.42 9.66
CA SER A 478 1.36 -4.01 9.88
C SER A 478 1.53 -3.70 11.37
N PHE A 479 1.82 -2.45 11.71
CA PHE A 479 2.11 -2.11 13.08
C PHE A 479 1.43 -0.82 13.51
N ASN A 480 1.24 -0.72 14.84
CA ASN A 480 0.86 0.50 15.52
C ASN A 480 1.93 0.78 16.59
N PRO A 481 2.81 1.77 16.41
CA PRO A 481 3.78 2.13 17.41
C PRO A 481 3.08 2.82 18.58
N ILE A 482 3.30 2.30 19.78
CA ILE A 482 2.76 2.88 21.02
C ILE A 482 3.78 3.87 21.59
N GLU A 483 5.03 3.42 21.70
CA GLU A 483 6.16 4.24 22.18
C GLU A 483 7.42 3.79 21.45
N MET A 484 8.24 4.74 21.02
CA MET A 484 9.55 4.49 20.44
C MET A 484 10.52 5.56 20.92
N ARG A 485 11.74 5.15 21.29
CA ARG A 485 12.79 6.06 21.76
C ARG A 485 14.15 5.59 21.28
N ILE A 486 14.88 6.45 20.60
CA ILE A 486 16.29 6.22 20.27
C ILE A 486 17.11 6.33 21.56
N ILE A 487 17.83 5.28 21.93
CA ILE A 487 18.74 5.25 23.08
C ILE A 487 20.11 5.75 22.64
N GLU A 488 20.60 5.24 21.50
CA GLU A 488 21.94 5.47 20.98
C GLU A 488 21.95 5.28 19.47
N TYR A 489 22.81 5.99 18.78
CA TYR A 489 23.07 5.76 17.35
C TYR A 489 24.50 6.16 17.02
N GLU A 490 25.04 5.55 15.97
CA GLU A 490 26.35 5.88 15.41
C GLU A 490 26.18 6.21 13.92
N ILE A 491 26.84 7.27 13.49
CA ILE A 491 26.94 7.61 12.07
C ILE A 491 28.26 7.05 11.56
N ARG A 492 28.19 6.36 10.42
CA ARG A 492 29.40 5.92 9.72
C ARG A 492 30.26 7.15 9.44
N GLU A 493 31.49 7.17 9.96
CA GLU A 493 32.45 8.16 9.54
C GLU A 493 32.61 7.98 8.03
N GLU A 494 32.30 9.02 7.26
CA GLU A 494 32.74 9.04 5.87
C GLU A 494 34.25 8.88 5.96
N GLU A 495 34.80 7.77 5.44
CA GLU A 495 36.25 7.67 5.28
C GLU A 495 36.67 9.00 4.66
N SER A 496 37.50 9.73 5.39
CA SER A 496 38.07 10.99 4.90
C SER A 496 38.76 10.62 3.60
N THR A 497 38.06 10.79 2.51
CA THR A 497 38.63 10.55 1.19
C THR A 497 39.90 11.39 1.14
N GLU A 498 41.01 10.72 0.81
CA GLU A 498 42.24 11.40 0.35
C GLU A 498 41.81 12.66 -0.40
N GLU A 499 42.58 13.77 -0.24
CA GLU A 499 42.29 15.02 -0.93
C GLU A 499 41.87 14.71 -2.37
N VAL A 500 40.50 14.69 -2.58
CA VAL A 500 39.95 14.38 -3.91
C VAL A 500 40.40 15.55 -4.77
N ASP A 501 41.25 15.27 -5.74
CA ASP A 501 41.63 16.24 -6.77
C ASP A 501 40.37 16.66 -7.52
N ILE A 502 39.70 17.72 -7.03
CA ILE A 502 38.44 18.19 -7.59
C ILE A 502 38.74 18.77 -8.98
N PRO A 503 38.20 18.20 -10.05
CA PRO A 503 38.46 18.74 -11.39
C PRO A 503 38.06 20.20 -11.46
N ASN A 504 38.91 21.05 -12.03
CA ASN A 504 38.66 22.50 -12.19
C ASN A 504 37.29 22.80 -12.79
N LYS A 505 36.80 21.93 -13.69
CA LYS A 505 35.49 22.04 -14.32
C LYS A 505 34.31 21.87 -13.33
N SER A 506 34.53 21.22 -12.19
CA SER A 506 33.50 20.94 -11.16
C SER A 506 33.48 22.01 -10.08
N MET A 507 34.59 22.71 -9.83
CA MET A 507 34.71 23.73 -8.79
C MET A 507 33.65 24.85 -8.86
N PRO A 508 33.26 25.35 -10.05
CA PRO A 508 32.28 26.43 -10.14
C PRO A 508 30.93 26.13 -9.51
N TYR A 509 30.54 24.85 -9.44
CA TYR A 509 29.23 24.41 -8.98
C TYR A 509 29.16 24.12 -7.49
N LEU A 510 30.30 23.92 -6.83
CA LEU A 510 30.35 23.51 -5.43
C LEU A 510 29.83 24.62 -4.49
N GLY A 511 29.12 24.23 -3.44
CA GLY A 511 28.67 25.14 -2.40
C GLY A 511 27.26 24.87 -1.95
N ALA A 512 26.79 25.70 -1.02
CA ALA A 512 25.46 25.63 -0.43
C ALA A 512 24.48 26.54 -1.18
N TYR A 513 23.31 26.02 -1.51
CA TYR A 513 22.24 26.74 -2.20
C TYR A 513 20.96 26.72 -1.35
N THR A 514 20.29 27.86 -1.21
CA THR A 514 19.13 27.97 -0.32
C THR A 514 17.90 28.42 -1.09
N GLY A 515 16.79 27.73 -0.89
CA GLY A 515 15.50 28.07 -1.48
C GLY A 515 14.77 29.17 -0.72
N PRO A 516 14.03 30.04 -1.42
CA PRO A 516 13.35 31.20 -0.81
C PRO A 516 12.16 30.81 0.08
N VAL A 517 11.56 29.64 -0.13
CA VAL A 517 10.29 29.28 0.49
C VAL A 517 10.48 28.43 1.77
N SER A 518 11.51 27.58 1.84
CA SER A 518 11.69 26.61 2.93
C SER A 518 12.85 26.88 3.85
N GLY A 519 13.79 27.76 3.44
CA GLY A 519 15.07 27.94 4.14
C GLY A 519 15.98 26.70 4.09
N ASN A 520 15.57 25.66 3.39
CA ASN A 520 16.35 24.44 3.23
C ASN A 520 17.61 24.71 2.42
N THR A 521 18.74 24.17 2.88
CA THR A 521 20.03 24.27 2.20
C THR A 521 20.31 22.97 1.45
N PHE A 522 20.71 23.11 0.19
CA PHE A 522 21.13 22.04 -0.71
C PHE A 522 22.63 22.18 -0.91
N ASP A 523 23.40 21.17 -0.55
CA ASP A 523 24.85 21.21 -0.66
C ASP A 523 25.31 20.48 -1.92
N VAL A 524 26.03 21.20 -2.80
CA VAL A 524 26.67 20.61 -3.97
C VAL A 524 28.13 20.31 -3.64
N SER A 525 28.48 19.05 -3.68
CA SER A 525 29.80 18.52 -3.39
C SER A 525 30.32 17.67 -4.55
N TYR A 526 31.63 17.39 -4.55
CA TYR A 526 32.24 16.44 -5.49
C TYR A 526 32.64 15.19 -4.73
N LYS A 527 31.98 14.07 -5.02
CA LYS A 527 32.20 12.78 -4.36
C LYS A 527 32.20 11.65 -5.41
N ASN A 528 33.05 10.66 -5.21
CA ASN A 528 33.13 9.47 -6.09
C ASN A 528 33.22 9.78 -7.60
N GLY A 529 33.98 10.83 -7.95
CA GLY A 529 34.22 11.17 -9.36
C GLY A 529 33.10 11.98 -10.02
N SER A 530 32.03 12.39 -9.30
CA SER A 530 30.91 13.16 -9.82
C SER A 530 30.46 14.29 -8.88
N LEU A 531 29.77 15.31 -9.43
CA LEU A 531 29.01 16.23 -8.60
C LEU A 531 27.85 15.48 -7.95
N SER A 532 27.57 15.83 -6.72
CA SER A 532 26.42 15.29 -5.97
C SER A 532 25.67 16.42 -5.27
N VAL A 533 24.36 16.38 -5.30
CA VAL A 533 23.48 17.31 -4.59
C VAL A 533 22.90 16.64 -3.37
N GLN A 534 23.20 17.17 -2.19
CA GLN A 534 22.59 16.76 -0.94
C GLN A 534 21.28 17.53 -0.75
N ILE A 535 20.15 16.86 -0.90
CA ILE A 535 18.83 17.40 -0.54
C ILE A 535 18.62 17.16 0.96
N PRO A 536 18.09 18.13 1.70
CA PRO A 536 17.78 17.92 3.12
C PRO A 536 16.92 16.68 3.33
N ASN A 537 17.32 15.84 4.28
CA ASN A 537 16.66 14.59 4.65
C ASN A 537 16.61 13.50 3.55
N GLN A 538 17.48 13.59 2.55
CA GLN A 538 17.66 12.57 1.51
C GLN A 538 19.15 12.25 1.38
N ILE A 539 19.45 11.13 0.71
CA ILE A 539 20.85 10.81 0.34
C ILE A 539 21.40 11.84 -0.65
N ALA A 540 22.73 12.02 -0.66
CA ALA A 540 23.38 12.81 -1.71
C ALA A 540 23.15 12.16 -3.06
N MET A 541 22.56 12.91 -4.01
CA MET A 541 22.26 12.42 -5.35
C MET A 541 23.42 12.71 -6.29
N PRO A 542 24.13 11.67 -6.78
CA PRO A 542 25.13 11.85 -7.81
C PRO A 542 24.51 12.37 -9.11
N LEU A 543 25.23 13.25 -9.80
CA LEU A 543 24.80 13.84 -11.05
C LEU A 543 25.62 13.29 -12.21
N ASN A 544 24.94 12.94 -13.31
CA ASN A 544 25.60 12.69 -14.58
C ASN A 544 26.14 14.02 -15.15
N PRO A 545 27.19 14.00 -15.97
CA PRO A 545 27.62 15.19 -16.70
C PRO A 545 26.45 15.85 -17.42
N PRO A 546 26.46 17.19 -17.58
CA PRO A 546 25.36 17.92 -18.20
C PRO A 546 25.16 17.49 -19.65
N ASP A 547 23.91 17.46 -20.08
CA ASP A 547 23.54 17.24 -21.47
C ASP A 547 23.86 18.49 -22.33
N ASP A 548 23.57 18.40 -23.64
CA ASP A 548 23.80 19.50 -24.60
C ASP A 548 23.01 20.77 -24.27
N LYS A 549 22.04 20.71 -23.37
CA LYS A 549 21.25 21.84 -22.87
C LYS A 549 21.74 22.36 -21.51
N GLY A 550 22.81 21.80 -20.97
CA GLY A 550 23.37 22.18 -19.68
C GLY A 550 22.60 21.60 -18.49
N MET A 551 21.75 20.56 -18.71
CA MET A 551 20.97 19.94 -17.64
C MET A 551 21.75 18.78 -17.01
N TRP A 552 21.89 18.82 -15.69
CA TRP A 552 22.52 17.78 -14.88
C TRP A 552 21.45 16.84 -14.37
N HIS A 553 21.44 15.60 -14.85
CA HIS A 553 20.46 14.60 -14.49
C HIS A 553 20.95 13.80 -13.27
N SER A 554 20.07 13.54 -12.32
CA SER A 554 20.36 12.62 -11.23
C SER A 554 20.65 11.23 -11.77
N SER A 555 21.70 10.56 -11.25
CA SER A 555 21.98 9.17 -11.62
C SER A 555 21.00 8.18 -10.98
N VAL A 556 20.27 8.62 -9.94
CA VAL A 556 19.36 7.79 -9.14
C VAL A 556 17.88 8.17 -9.26
N SER A 557 17.54 9.23 -10.00
CA SER A 557 16.16 9.65 -10.22
C SER A 557 15.96 10.29 -11.60
N ASN A 558 14.96 9.83 -12.33
CA ASN A 558 14.55 10.47 -13.59
C ASN A 558 13.58 11.65 -13.39
N SER A 559 13.14 11.86 -12.15
CA SER A 559 12.18 12.91 -11.79
C SER A 559 12.86 14.22 -11.37
N LEU A 560 14.16 14.20 -11.15
CA LEU A 560 14.93 15.36 -10.70
C LEU A 560 16.12 15.62 -11.63
N TYR A 561 16.27 16.88 -12.02
CA TYR A 561 17.45 17.36 -12.74
C TYR A 561 17.74 18.81 -12.35
N PHE A 562 18.97 19.25 -12.63
CA PHE A 562 19.48 20.52 -12.16
C PHE A 562 20.08 21.31 -13.31
N SER A 563 20.03 22.62 -13.22
CA SER A 563 20.84 23.51 -14.05
C SER A 563 21.43 24.63 -13.20
N PHE A 564 22.46 25.27 -13.68
CA PHE A 564 23.16 26.31 -12.93
C PHE A 564 23.23 27.60 -13.75
N GLU A 565 22.89 28.72 -13.13
CA GLU A 565 23.09 30.05 -13.66
C GLU A 565 24.46 30.56 -13.18
N MET A 566 25.33 30.90 -14.10
CA MET A 566 26.69 31.33 -13.80
C MET A 566 26.76 32.88 -13.69
N ASP A 567 27.57 33.36 -12.79
CA ASP A 567 27.91 34.79 -12.71
C ASP A 567 29.04 35.19 -13.68
N ASP A 568 29.38 36.49 -13.72
CA ASP A 568 30.43 37.03 -14.58
C ASP A 568 31.84 36.49 -14.28
N SER A 569 32.05 35.90 -13.09
CA SER A 569 33.30 35.23 -12.70
C SER A 569 33.38 33.77 -13.11
N GLY A 570 32.30 33.24 -13.66
CA GLY A 570 32.16 31.83 -14.04
C GLY A 570 31.85 30.90 -12.85
N MET A 571 31.37 31.43 -11.74
CA MET A 571 30.88 30.65 -10.61
C MET A 571 29.34 30.53 -10.69
N ALA A 572 28.81 29.41 -10.23
CA ALA A 572 27.36 29.23 -10.18
C ALA A 572 26.75 30.17 -9.13
N LYS A 573 25.90 31.07 -9.57
CA LYS A 573 25.16 32.03 -8.75
C LYS A 573 23.88 31.40 -8.18
N ASN A 574 23.13 30.72 -9.07
CA ASN A 574 21.90 30.03 -8.72
C ASN A 574 21.95 28.59 -9.19
N MET A 575 21.30 27.70 -8.43
CA MET A 575 20.98 26.35 -8.85
C MET A 575 19.47 26.26 -9.09
N HIS A 576 19.09 25.77 -10.24
CA HIS A 576 17.69 25.51 -10.58
C HIS A 576 17.41 24.02 -10.39
N LEU A 577 16.52 23.71 -9.47
CA LEU A 577 15.98 22.35 -9.29
C LEU A 577 14.73 22.20 -10.16
N HIS A 578 14.76 21.26 -11.07
CA HIS A 578 13.63 20.91 -11.92
C HIS A 578 13.05 19.59 -11.46
N GLN A 579 11.75 19.58 -11.17
CA GLN A 579 11.03 18.38 -10.76
C GLN A 579 10.01 17.99 -11.82
N LEU A 580 10.03 16.72 -12.24
CA LEU A 580 9.04 16.11 -13.10
C LEU A 580 8.04 15.30 -12.28
N ILE A 581 6.77 15.64 -12.34
CA ILE A 581 5.71 14.88 -11.70
C ILE A 581 4.87 14.22 -12.80
N PRO A 582 4.92 12.89 -12.95
CA PRO A 582 4.18 12.21 -13.99
C PRO A 582 2.69 12.15 -13.65
N CYS A 583 1.85 12.43 -14.65
CA CYS A 583 0.40 12.34 -14.59
C CYS A 583 -0.05 11.32 -15.66
N PRO A 584 -0.20 10.04 -15.32
CA PRO A 584 -0.61 9.02 -16.26
C PRO A 584 -2.05 9.27 -16.77
N LYS A 585 -2.29 9.00 -18.04
CA LYS A 585 -3.62 9.08 -18.64
C LYS A 585 -4.48 7.93 -18.14
N ARG A 586 -5.67 8.22 -17.62
CA ARG A 586 -6.62 7.25 -17.10
C ARG A 586 -7.71 6.89 -18.09
N SER A 587 -8.18 7.87 -18.84
CA SER A 587 -9.19 7.67 -19.88
C SER A 587 -9.12 8.73 -20.96
N SER A 588 -9.47 8.34 -22.17
CA SER A 588 -9.81 9.27 -23.26
C SER A 588 -11.29 9.66 -23.17
N PRO A 589 -11.73 10.75 -23.80
CA PRO A 589 -13.15 11.11 -23.84
C PRO A 589 -13.99 9.98 -24.46
N GLU A 590 -15.19 9.73 -23.92
CA GLU A 590 -16.12 8.70 -24.44
C GLU A 590 -16.57 9.02 -25.90
N SER A 591 -16.63 10.29 -26.26
CA SER A 591 -16.81 10.77 -27.64
C SER A 591 -15.99 12.02 -27.84
N THR A 592 -15.27 12.13 -28.97
CA THR A 592 -14.59 13.37 -29.33
C THR A 592 -15.55 14.20 -30.16
N ASP A 593 -15.86 15.41 -29.68
CA ASP A 593 -16.62 16.38 -30.47
C ASP A 593 -15.91 16.61 -31.81
N GLU A 594 -16.65 16.48 -32.92
CA GLU A 594 -16.10 16.64 -34.28
C GLU A 594 -15.49 18.04 -34.49
N THR A 595 -15.87 19.01 -33.68
CA THR A 595 -15.34 20.38 -33.71
C THR A 595 -13.90 20.49 -33.20
N VAL A 596 -13.39 19.48 -32.45
CA VAL A 596 -12.02 19.46 -31.95
C VAL A 596 -11.05 19.10 -33.07
N PRO A 597 -10.09 20.00 -33.42
CA PRO A 597 -9.08 19.73 -34.44
C PRO A 597 -8.28 18.45 -34.13
N LEU A 598 -7.99 17.65 -35.16
CA LEU A 598 -7.31 16.34 -35.01
C LEU A 598 -6.01 16.44 -34.22
N LYS A 599 -5.23 17.52 -34.39
CA LYS A 599 -3.96 17.72 -33.69
C LYS A 599 -4.08 17.82 -32.14
N PHE A 600 -5.28 18.14 -31.61
CA PHE A 600 -5.48 18.29 -30.18
C PHE A 600 -6.13 17.05 -29.55
N ARG A 601 -6.73 16.15 -30.34
CA ARG A 601 -7.44 14.97 -29.83
C ARG A 601 -6.59 14.04 -28.97
N PRO A 602 -5.31 13.75 -29.28
CA PRO A 602 -4.47 12.89 -28.44
C PRO A 602 -4.28 13.40 -27.01
N TYR A 603 -4.33 14.70 -26.80
CA TYR A 603 -4.10 15.32 -25.48
C TYR A 603 -5.30 15.23 -24.56
N LEU A 604 -6.51 15.05 -25.10
CA LEU A 604 -7.74 15.09 -24.32
C LEU A 604 -7.89 13.85 -23.44
N GLY A 605 -8.49 14.05 -22.25
CA GLY A 605 -8.78 12.96 -21.32
C GLY A 605 -8.52 13.32 -19.89
N LYS A 606 -8.62 12.29 -19.04
CA LYS A 606 -8.37 12.38 -17.61
C LYS A 606 -6.97 11.84 -17.30
N TYR A 607 -6.27 12.56 -16.44
CA TYR A 607 -4.90 12.26 -16.03
C TYR A 607 -4.82 12.29 -14.50
N TYR A 608 -4.24 11.26 -13.92
CA TYR A 608 -4.08 11.20 -12.48
C TYR A 608 -2.89 12.03 -12.01
N PHE A 609 -3.13 13.01 -11.15
CA PHE A 609 -2.10 13.84 -10.54
C PHE A 609 -1.93 13.46 -9.07
N ALA A 610 -0.86 12.72 -8.79
CA ALA A 610 -0.61 12.17 -7.46
C ALA A 610 -0.46 13.24 -6.37
N ALA A 611 0.08 14.42 -6.71
CA ALA A 611 0.31 15.49 -5.74
C ALA A 611 -0.98 16.04 -5.07
N ILE A 612 -2.14 15.89 -5.76
CA ILE A 612 -3.45 16.27 -5.20
C ILE A 612 -4.38 15.07 -5.04
N ALA A 613 -3.85 13.85 -5.27
CA ALA A 613 -4.61 12.58 -5.24
C ALA A 613 -5.91 12.61 -6.07
N ASN A 614 -5.92 13.33 -7.19
CA ASN A 614 -7.12 13.58 -7.99
C ASN A 614 -6.83 13.53 -9.50
N GLU A 615 -7.89 13.56 -10.31
CA GLU A 615 -7.79 13.58 -11.77
C GLU A 615 -7.86 15.00 -12.30
N LEU A 616 -6.82 15.38 -13.07
CA LEU A 616 -6.87 16.54 -13.93
C LEU A 616 -7.55 16.16 -15.26
N THR A 617 -8.41 17.01 -15.79
CA THR A 617 -9.03 16.77 -17.10
C THR A 617 -8.49 17.77 -18.12
N VAL A 618 -7.86 17.26 -19.18
CA VAL A 618 -7.45 18.09 -20.32
C VAL A 618 -8.59 18.17 -21.32
N LEU A 619 -9.01 19.38 -21.62
CA LEU A 619 -10.14 19.71 -22.51
C LEU A 619 -9.66 20.64 -23.63
N TYR A 620 -10.43 20.72 -24.73
CA TYR A 620 -10.26 21.75 -25.76
C TYR A 620 -11.40 22.76 -25.66
N GLN A 621 -11.08 24.01 -25.38
CA GLN A 621 -12.05 25.08 -25.23
C GLN A 621 -11.45 26.39 -25.75
N ASP A 622 -12.27 27.23 -26.42
CA ASP A 622 -11.85 28.54 -26.96
C ASP A 622 -10.60 28.47 -27.84
N SER A 623 -10.46 27.39 -28.65
CA SER A 623 -9.34 27.14 -29.55
C SER A 623 -8.01 26.80 -28.89
N ILE A 624 -7.96 26.49 -27.58
CA ILE A 624 -6.78 26.11 -26.84
C ILE A 624 -7.03 24.87 -25.99
N LEU A 625 -5.96 24.25 -25.49
CA LEU A 625 -6.06 23.26 -24.42
C LEU A 625 -6.22 23.95 -23.06
N VAL A 626 -7.09 23.41 -22.25
CA VAL A 626 -7.31 23.85 -20.86
C VAL A 626 -7.21 22.64 -19.93
N VAL A 627 -6.74 22.85 -18.72
CA VAL A 627 -6.72 21.84 -17.66
C VAL A 627 -7.77 22.22 -16.63
N LYS A 628 -8.67 21.28 -16.37
CA LYS A 628 -9.62 21.38 -15.26
C LYS A 628 -9.03 20.65 -14.07
N ASP A 629 -8.65 21.39 -13.06
CA ASP A 629 -8.26 20.90 -11.74
C ASP A 629 -9.48 20.94 -10.82
N PRO A 630 -9.91 19.81 -10.24
CA PRO A 630 -11.08 19.78 -9.35
C PRO A 630 -10.89 20.55 -8.03
N THR A 631 -9.65 20.86 -7.65
CA THR A 631 -9.34 21.62 -6.43
C THR A 631 -9.48 23.13 -6.60
N VAL A 632 -9.55 23.60 -7.85
CA VAL A 632 -9.72 25.02 -8.18
C VAL A 632 -10.95 25.24 -9.04
N SER A 633 -11.64 26.36 -8.83
CA SER A 633 -12.86 26.67 -9.58
C SER A 633 -12.62 27.16 -11.01
N GLN A 634 -11.38 27.53 -11.33
CA GLN A 634 -11.00 28.11 -12.62
C GLN A 634 -10.32 27.08 -13.52
N LEU A 635 -10.62 27.15 -14.83
CA LEU A 635 -9.89 26.38 -15.82
C LEU A 635 -8.51 27.00 -16.07
N ILE A 636 -7.47 26.20 -16.04
CA ILE A 636 -6.09 26.61 -16.29
C ILE A 636 -5.86 26.56 -17.81
N ARG A 637 -5.59 27.69 -18.42
CA ARG A 637 -5.32 27.81 -19.87
C ARG A 637 -3.88 27.46 -20.17
N LEU A 638 -3.65 26.64 -21.21
CA LEU A 638 -2.31 26.30 -21.66
C LEU A 638 -1.90 27.18 -22.86
N GLN A 639 -0.73 27.76 -22.74
CA GLN A 639 -0.09 28.46 -23.87
C GLN A 639 0.40 27.41 -24.88
N PRO A 640 0.51 27.75 -26.18
CA PRO A 640 1.10 26.85 -27.18
C PRO A 640 2.48 26.35 -26.72
N PRO A 641 2.83 25.10 -27.07
CA PRO A 641 4.09 24.53 -26.64
C PRO A 641 5.29 25.27 -27.20
N ASP A 642 6.33 25.38 -26.39
CA ASP A 642 7.63 25.88 -26.81
C ASP A 642 8.33 24.89 -27.76
N LYS A 643 9.54 25.26 -28.21
CA LYS A 643 10.37 24.43 -29.12
C LYS A 643 10.74 23.05 -28.54
N ASN A 644 10.57 22.84 -27.21
CA ASN A 644 10.84 21.60 -26.50
C ASN A 644 9.56 20.81 -26.21
N GLY A 645 8.38 21.28 -26.69
CA GLY A 645 7.10 20.64 -26.46
C GLY A 645 6.49 20.90 -25.09
N LYS A 646 7.02 21.88 -24.34
CA LYS A 646 6.53 22.26 -23.02
C LYS A 646 5.39 23.27 -23.15
N TRP A 647 4.23 22.93 -22.63
CA TRP A 647 3.04 23.77 -22.53
C TRP A 647 3.05 24.50 -21.21
N MET A 648 3.13 25.81 -21.20
CA MET A 648 3.08 26.60 -19.96
C MET A 648 1.64 26.92 -19.58
N ASP A 649 1.36 26.95 -18.27
CA ASP A 649 0.12 27.52 -17.77
C ASP A 649 0.08 29.05 -18.01
N GLU A 650 -1.10 29.62 -17.96
CA GLU A 650 -1.29 31.07 -18.18
C GLU A 650 -0.60 31.95 -17.12
N PHE A 651 -0.18 31.35 -15.99
CA PHE A 651 0.55 32.03 -14.91
C PHE A 651 2.07 31.89 -15.03
N ASN A 652 2.56 31.11 -16.00
CA ASN A 652 3.98 30.75 -16.20
C ASN A 652 4.63 30.09 -14.96
N GLN A 653 3.86 29.39 -14.16
CA GLN A 653 4.34 28.74 -12.94
C GLN A 653 4.67 27.26 -13.17
N ASN A 654 3.84 26.56 -13.95
CA ASN A 654 4.03 25.15 -14.24
C ASN A 654 4.02 24.88 -15.73
N GLY A 655 4.82 23.94 -16.15
CA GLY A 655 4.82 23.46 -17.53
C GLY A 655 4.31 22.03 -17.59
N LEU A 656 3.64 21.69 -18.71
CA LEU A 656 3.20 20.34 -19.00
C LEU A 656 3.96 19.81 -20.21
N VAL A 657 4.51 18.62 -20.08
CA VAL A 657 5.18 17.92 -21.20
C VAL A 657 4.46 16.60 -21.43
N PHE A 658 3.81 16.47 -22.57
CA PHE A 658 3.08 15.27 -22.93
C PHE A 658 4.03 14.21 -23.51
N VAL A 659 3.82 12.96 -23.10
CA VAL A 659 4.60 11.80 -23.53
C VAL A 659 3.72 10.93 -24.40
N PHE A 660 4.22 10.57 -25.57
CA PHE A 660 3.52 9.78 -26.57
C PHE A 660 4.10 8.36 -26.60
N ASP A 661 3.26 7.40 -26.94
CA ASP A 661 3.70 6.05 -27.29
C ASP A 661 4.15 5.96 -28.76
N GLU A 662 4.52 4.74 -29.18
CA GLU A 662 5.00 4.47 -30.54
C GLU A 662 3.93 4.68 -31.63
N VAL A 663 2.64 4.69 -31.27
CA VAL A 663 1.52 4.90 -32.19
C VAL A 663 1.03 6.35 -32.19
N GLY A 664 1.65 7.23 -31.38
CA GLY A 664 1.34 8.65 -31.32
C GLY A 664 0.20 9.04 -30.39
N GLU A 665 -0.21 8.13 -29.48
CA GLU A 665 -1.18 8.43 -28.44
C GLU A 665 -0.49 8.94 -27.17
N VAL A 666 -1.13 9.89 -26.49
CA VAL A 666 -0.62 10.42 -25.22
C VAL A 666 -0.88 9.40 -24.11
N THR A 667 0.19 8.94 -23.48
CA THR A 667 0.14 8.00 -22.33
C THR A 667 0.15 8.71 -20.99
N ARG A 668 0.81 9.87 -20.91
CA ARG A 668 0.89 10.72 -19.71
C ARG A 668 1.29 12.14 -20.11
N PHE A 669 1.17 13.07 -19.19
CA PHE A 669 1.98 14.28 -19.20
C PHE A 669 2.80 14.37 -17.91
N ASN A 670 3.90 15.11 -17.96
CA ASN A 670 4.67 15.45 -16.77
C ASN A 670 4.39 16.91 -16.42
N VAL A 671 4.05 17.19 -15.18
CA VAL A 671 4.10 18.56 -14.64
C VAL A 671 5.57 18.88 -14.36
N VAL A 672 6.05 19.96 -14.90
CA VAL A 672 7.42 20.44 -14.71
C VAL A 672 7.40 21.67 -13.82
N SER A 673 7.89 21.51 -12.60
CA SER A 673 8.07 22.61 -11.64
C SER A 673 9.56 22.99 -11.57
N GLU A 674 9.84 24.28 -11.42
CA GLU A 674 11.19 24.81 -11.32
C GLU A 674 11.34 25.63 -10.03
N PHE A 675 12.39 25.33 -9.26
CA PHE A 675 12.71 26.03 -8.03
C PHE A 675 14.10 26.64 -8.15
N ILE A 676 14.22 27.95 -7.90
CA ILE A 676 15.49 28.66 -7.93
C ILE A 676 16.07 28.70 -6.52
N LEU A 677 17.30 28.26 -6.37
CA LEU A 677 18.06 28.18 -5.14
C LEU A 677 19.27 29.09 -5.26
N GLU A 678 19.37 30.07 -4.37
CA GLU A 678 20.48 31.04 -4.37
C GLU A 678 21.68 30.49 -3.63
N ARG A 679 22.87 30.70 -4.19
CA ARG A 679 24.14 30.31 -3.54
C ARG A 679 24.37 31.18 -2.32
N LYS A 680 24.78 30.53 -1.21
CA LYS A 680 25.19 31.21 0.03
C LYS A 680 26.61 31.73 -0.03
#